data_6148dbd554158c85b58f53df154ff225
#
_entry.id   6148dbd554158c85b58f53df154ff225
#
_cell.length_a   1.000
_cell.length_b   1.000
_cell.length_c   1.000
_cell.angle_alpha   90.00
_cell.angle_beta   90.00
_cell.angle_gamma   90.00
#
_symmetry.space_group_name_H-M   'P 1'
#
loop_
_entity.id
_entity.type
_entity.pdbx_description
1 polymer ?
#
loop_
_entity_poly.entity_id
_entity_poly.type
_entity_poly.pdbx_seq_one_letter_code
_entity_poly.pdbx_strand_id
1 'polypeptide(L)'
;MRSHLRSIGGAAIACALAAAPSAALAQATLPPESLEGAPTAAAEDQGQIVVTGSRIRRDPLEQDAPVVFVDRADLDRTGLVSTAEILQRLPSSGGGLNSRFNNSGNFGNPPDGGGVGAGAAEVDLRYLGSRRVLVLVDGLRYVNGASASGVPGSTDLNSIPEASIERIEVLQDGASAIYGSDAIAGVINIITRKRQDGFVASAQLGLFDEGDGFTQNYQLSWGKTFGSGTSLVLGGNYVDQGLVSSADREISQFPTPGATACDASCSSGTPLGRFILLGQNLTLRAPVLTGVPRFNAANPTDPNSDFKAFTTADRFNFAPFNLIQTPVERYGVFANLSQELGENLNVTLKGIYNRRTSLNQAAPLPLFVGPDAGNGNLLDRITIDRTNPFNPFGVTLDASNLAFIGRRFVENGPRRYNQQVDTYYGAATIDGSFTVGGRDFFWDVNGVYGRNVAKQTVFGNVNAANLQRALGPVANCTAPCVPFNIFGGAGSITPAQVGFVAFTQRDESRQRLLDATANLSGSLFDLPGGPLGIAVGVEHRDQRGRFDPDPIVAAGLGSDIPAQPTRGSFNVDEVYAELNAPLLRDRPGFDLLELNAAVRYSDYSTSGSTTTFKGGVNWRPVPGLLLRGSFAEGFRAPSIGELFGTPSRFDQEVVDPCSAVNGQISAAVRANCIAAGVPADGSYQQLNSQISVITGGNRALLPETSESYVVGAVVSPRSLRRFSLEANYFDIKVDGAVQAIQAETLLGRCYTANDSASCAAIARTGSGQISQIQGLLQNIASIETRGVDATLNYRTRPGRAGSFGLFWTNSFLLDYTVTVPATVGVTRIEREGTEQGSPDQAFPKYKSTAILDWTSGDFGASVTGRYISGVRETQADDNRLDRRFYTDLQLRWTVAALGRDDGFGFAVGANNLFDTDPPPCISCGLNNFDPTTYDVPGRFVYARASLRF
;
A
#
# COMPACT_ATOMS: atom_id res chain seq x y z
N MET A 1 5.25 -1.37 -36.71
CA MET A 1 5.11 0.04 -36.36
C MET A 1 6.21 0.43 -35.36
N ARG A 2 7.47 0.36 -35.81
CA ARG A 2 8.65 0.58 -34.91
C ARG A 2 9.68 1.56 -35.52
N SER A 3 9.28 2.55 -36.30
CA SER A 3 10.26 3.39 -37.02
C SER A 3 10.05 4.91 -36.95
N HIS A 4 9.15 5.45 -36.08
CA HIS A 4 8.91 6.91 -36.08
C HIS A 4 9.01 7.62 -34.73
N LEU A 5 9.54 6.99 -33.66
CA LEU A 5 9.67 7.63 -32.32
C LEU A 5 11.11 7.88 -31.84
N ARG A 6 12.13 7.74 -32.75
CA ARG A 6 13.54 7.94 -32.35
C ARG A 6 14.10 9.35 -32.58
N SER A 7 13.33 10.33 -33.05
CA SER A 7 13.88 11.63 -33.43
C SER A 7 13.44 12.85 -32.60
N ILE A 8 12.67 12.69 -31.53
CA ILE A 8 12.17 13.82 -30.72
C ILE A 8 12.85 13.92 -29.34
N GLY A 9 13.47 12.88 -28.82
CA GLY A 9 14.11 12.87 -27.50
C GLY A 9 15.49 13.54 -27.41
N GLY A 10 16.16 13.77 -28.51
CA GLY A 10 17.53 14.32 -28.52
C GLY A 10 17.66 15.84 -28.61
N ALA A 11 16.60 16.55 -28.98
CA ALA A 11 16.67 17.98 -29.27
C ALA A 11 16.31 18.92 -28.09
N ALA A 12 15.63 18.40 -27.06
CA ALA A 12 15.18 19.22 -25.92
C ALA A 12 16.23 19.45 -24.84
N ILE A 13 17.27 18.62 -24.76
CA ILE A 13 18.35 18.75 -23.75
C ILE A 13 19.49 19.66 -24.22
N ALA A 14 19.68 19.82 -25.53
CA ALA A 14 20.79 20.61 -26.09
C ALA A 14 20.56 22.11 -26.14
N CYS A 15 19.32 22.60 -25.98
CA CYS A 15 19.02 24.05 -26.06
C CYS A 15 19.15 24.83 -24.75
N ALA A 16 19.37 24.17 -23.60
CA ALA A 16 19.48 24.85 -22.30
C ALA A 16 20.91 25.31 -21.90
N LEU A 17 21.93 24.98 -22.71
CA LEU A 17 23.34 25.26 -22.37
C LEU A 17 24.01 26.40 -23.16
N ALA A 18 23.29 27.17 -23.98
CA ALA A 18 23.91 28.17 -24.87
C ALA A 18 23.34 29.58 -24.74
N ALA A 19 23.20 30.15 -23.54
CA ALA A 19 22.98 31.59 -23.36
C ALA A 19 23.49 32.04 -21.98
N ALA A 20 24.78 32.30 -21.86
CA ALA A 20 25.33 33.10 -20.79
C ALA A 20 25.82 34.44 -21.38
N PRO A 21 25.30 35.61 -20.99
CA PRO A 21 25.95 36.87 -21.24
C PRO A 21 26.92 37.21 -20.11
N SER A 22 28.15 37.47 -20.47
CA SER A 22 29.15 38.11 -19.62
C SER A 22 28.70 39.51 -19.17
N ALA A 23 28.56 39.70 -17.85
CA ALA A 23 28.37 41.03 -17.27
C ALA A 23 29.46 41.33 -16.22
N ALA A 24 29.99 42.53 -16.33
CA ALA A 24 31.14 43.09 -15.65
C ALA A 24 30.92 43.30 -14.14
N LEU A 25 32.00 43.16 -13.38
CA LEU A 25 32.15 43.56 -11.98
C LEU A 25 31.89 45.05 -11.76
N ALA A 26 30.88 45.38 -10.96
CA ALA A 26 30.78 46.67 -10.29
C ALA A 26 30.68 46.43 -8.78
N GLN A 27 31.68 46.97 -8.03
CA GLN A 27 31.66 47.00 -6.57
C GLN A 27 30.58 47.97 -6.08
N ALA A 28 29.67 47.50 -5.24
CA ALA A 28 28.80 48.36 -4.45
C ALA A 28 28.99 48.07 -2.96
N THR A 29 29.22 49.14 -2.22
CA THR A 29 29.40 49.22 -0.76
C THR A 29 28.13 48.84 0.00
N LEU A 30 28.31 48.00 1.02
CA LEU A 30 27.27 47.54 1.93
C LEU A 30 26.83 48.64 2.91
N PRO A 31 25.51 48.77 3.22
CA PRO A 31 25.02 49.45 4.41
C PRO A 31 25.00 48.50 5.63
N PRO A 32 24.95 49.00 6.88
CA PRO A 32 25.19 48.23 8.08
C PRO A 32 24.06 47.24 8.44
N GLU A 33 24.50 46.14 9.01
CA GLU A 33 23.70 45.01 9.52
C GLU A 33 22.53 45.44 10.41
N SER A 34 21.35 44.96 10.06
CA SER A 34 20.31 44.63 11.04
C SER A 34 20.37 43.13 11.35
N LEU A 35 20.57 42.83 12.62
CA LEU A 35 20.54 41.46 13.19
C LEU A 35 19.11 40.90 13.15
N GLU A 36 18.76 40.18 12.09
CA GLU A 36 17.58 39.32 12.11
C GLU A 36 17.73 38.21 11.06
N GLY A 37 17.60 36.98 11.50
CA GLY A 37 17.66 35.83 10.61
C GLY A 37 17.83 34.50 11.36
N ALA A 38 16.97 34.22 12.32
CA ALA A 38 16.49 32.87 12.49
C ALA A 38 15.71 32.49 11.21
N PRO A 39 15.61 31.20 10.78
CA PRO A 39 14.60 30.85 9.84
C PRO A 39 13.28 31.16 10.53
N THR A 40 12.69 32.27 10.17
CA THR A 40 11.30 32.56 10.49
C THR A 40 10.50 31.41 9.91
N ALA A 41 9.98 30.51 10.78
CA ALA A 41 8.66 30.04 10.54
C ALA A 41 7.87 31.25 10.01
N ALA A 42 7.21 31.06 8.87
CA ALA A 42 6.47 32.12 8.19
C ALA A 42 5.78 32.98 9.23
N ALA A 43 5.89 34.30 9.05
CA ALA A 43 5.48 35.32 9.98
C ALA A 43 4.28 34.89 10.81
N GLU A 44 4.49 34.86 12.08
CA GLU A 44 3.58 34.79 13.19
C GLU A 44 2.11 35.04 12.79
N ASP A 45 1.41 33.94 12.44
CA ASP A 45 0.04 33.82 12.88
C ASP A 45 0.13 33.52 14.39
N GLN A 46 0.01 34.51 15.27
CA GLN A 46 -0.07 34.33 16.73
C GLN A 46 -1.38 33.66 17.15
N GLY A 47 -1.98 32.83 16.30
CA GLY A 47 -3.13 31.99 16.47
C GLY A 47 -2.72 30.53 16.52
N GLN A 48 -2.10 30.10 17.61
CA GLN A 48 -2.16 28.76 18.20
C GLN A 48 -2.12 27.56 17.21
N ILE A 49 -0.98 26.93 17.12
CA ILE A 49 -0.76 25.69 16.38
C ILE A 49 -1.36 24.54 17.21
N VAL A 50 -2.40 23.88 16.70
CA VAL A 50 -2.78 22.55 17.18
C VAL A 50 -1.84 21.56 16.51
N VAL A 51 -1.01 20.89 17.30
CA VAL A 51 -0.06 19.90 16.81
C VAL A 51 -0.67 18.52 16.95
N THR A 52 -0.40 17.64 15.98
CA THR A 52 -0.87 16.25 16.01
C THR A 52 -0.43 15.55 17.30
N GLY A 53 -1.37 14.92 18.01
CA GLY A 53 -1.14 14.22 19.28
C GLY A 53 -1.79 14.87 20.50
N SER A 54 -2.42 16.07 20.37
CA SER A 54 -3.19 16.72 21.43
C SER A 54 -4.29 17.60 20.83
N ARG A 55 -5.37 17.78 21.57
CA ARG A 55 -6.44 18.76 21.28
C ARG A 55 -6.23 20.06 22.07
N ILE A 56 -5.31 20.07 23.02
CA ILE A 56 -4.89 21.26 23.76
C ILE A 56 -3.84 21.99 22.91
N ARG A 57 -4.03 23.29 22.70
CA ARG A 57 -3.12 24.13 21.91
C ARG A 57 -1.82 24.36 22.67
N ARG A 58 -0.67 23.95 22.11
CA ARG A 58 0.67 24.08 22.74
C ARG A 58 1.80 24.09 21.71
N ASP A 59 3.03 24.36 22.19
CA ASP A 59 4.23 24.32 21.38
C ASP A 59 4.50 22.89 20.87
N PRO A 60 4.74 22.69 19.57
CA PRO A 60 5.10 21.40 18.96
C PRO A 60 6.27 20.70 19.63
N LEU A 61 7.25 21.45 20.14
CA LEU A 61 8.45 20.91 20.77
C LEU A 61 8.26 20.46 22.24
N GLU A 62 7.11 20.74 22.85
CA GLU A 62 6.75 20.37 24.22
C GLU A 62 5.79 19.18 24.28
N GLN A 63 5.73 18.33 23.23
CA GLN A 63 4.86 17.15 23.20
C GLN A 63 5.47 15.94 23.92
N ASP A 64 4.58 15.15 24.55
CA ASP A 64 4.90 13.87 25.19
C ASP A 64 5.14 12.71 24.22
N ALA A 65 4.79 12.87 22.95
CA ALA A 65 4.91 11.86 21.91
C ALA A 65 5.82 12.33 20.74
N PRO A 66 6.55 11.41 20.08
CA PRO A 66 7.40 11.73 18.94
C PRO A 66 6.58 12.08 17.69
N VAL A 67 6.84 13.23 17.09
CA VAL A 67 6.25 13.66 15.81
C VAL A 67 7.34 13.93 14.80
N VAL A 68 7.29 13.26 13.65
CA VAL A 68 8.16 13.54 12.51
C VAL A 68 7.46 14.53 11.59
N PHE A 69 8.13 15.63 11.29
CA PHE A 69 7.67 16.64 10.36
C PHE A 69 8.34 16.43 9.00
N VAL A 70 7.54 16.38 7.94
CA VAL A 70 7.98 16.35 6.55
C VAL A 70 7.44 17.64 5.91
N ASP A 71 8.29 18.61 5.73
CA ASP A 71 7.89 19.90 5.16
C ASP A 71 7.86 19.88 3.63
N ARG A 72 7.37 20.96 3.01
CA ARG A 72 7.30 21.08 1.57
C ARG A 72 8.67 20.96 0.89
N ALA A 73 9.74 21.49 1.50
CA ALA A 73 11.07 21.41 0.97
C ALA A 73 11.61 19.97 1.00
N ASP A 74 11.23 19.18 2.01
CA ASP A 74 11.57 17.76 2.09
C ASP A 74 10.89 16.97 0.97
N LEU A 75 9.60 17.23 0.72
CA LEU A 75 8.86 16.62 -0.40
C LEU A 75 9.53 16.95 -1.74
N ASP A 76 9.88 18.22 -1.94
CA ASP A 76 10.48 18.72 -3.17
C ASP A 76 11.89 18.20 -3.45
N ARG A 77 12.63 17.73 -2.40
CA ARG A 77 13.99 17.18 -2.52
C ARG A 77 14.03 15.75 -3.05
N THR A 78 12.95 14.97 -2.89
CA THR A 78 12.99 13.54 -3.17
C THR A 78 12.91 13.22 -4.66
N GLY A 79 12.36 14.11 -5.49
CA GLY A 79 12.03 13.81 -6.87
C GLY A 79 10.90 12.79 -7.07
N LEU A 80 10.34 12.25 -5.98
CA LEU A 80 9.19 11.37 -6.01
C LEU A 80 7.90 12.14 -6.28
N VAL A 81 6.92 11.46 -6.84
CA VAL A 81 5.62 12.03 -7.20
C VAL A 81 4.46 11.41 -6.39
N SER A 82 4.77 10.67 -5.34
CA SER A 82 3.80 10.05 -4.44
C SER A 82 4.14 10.39 -2.99
N THR A 83 3.23 11.05 -2.30
CA THR A 83 3.35 11.36 -0.87
C THR A 83 3.55 10.11 -0.02
N ALA A 84 2.83 9.03 -0.33
CA ALA A 84 2.99 7.78 0.40
C ALA A 84 4.37 7.16 0.19
N GLU A 85 4.91 7.16 -1.02
CA GLU A 85 6.25 6.62 -1.29
C GLU A 85 7.35 7.41 -0.57
N ILE A 86 7.16 8.72 -0.39
CA ILE A 86 8.06 9.54 0.43
C ILE A 86 8.00 9.10 1.90
N LEU A 87 6.79 8.89 2.44
CA LEU A 87 6.62 8.44 3.82
C LEU A 87 7.08 6.98 4.03
N GLN A 88 6.94 6.12 3.03
CA GLN A 88 7.46 4.75 3.06
C GLN A 88 9.00 4.69 3.14
N ARG A 89 9.71 5.76 2.74
CA ARG A 89 11.16 5.89 2.89
C ARG A 89 11.61 6.30 4.30
N LEU A 90 10.68 6.63 5.21
CA LEU A 90 11.00 6.86 6.61
C LEU A 90 11.49 5.54 7.24
N PRO A 91 12.58 5.56 8.04
CA PRO A 91 13.09 4.34 8.67
C PRO A 91 12.07 3.60 9.55
N SER A 92 11.15 4.31 10.20
CA SER A 92 10.07 3.76 11.02
C SER A 92 8.90 3.18 10.22
N SER A 93 8.87 3.35 8.89
CA SER A 93 7.83 2.78 8.04
C SER A 93 8.07 1.29 7.81
N GLY A 94 7.02 0.49 7.88
CA GLY A 94 6.99 -0.93 7.47
C GLY A 94 6.75 -1.11 5.96
N GLY A 95 6.72 -0.01 5.18
CA GLY A 95 6.37 -0.05 3.76
C GLY A 95 4.88 0.20 3.52
N GLY A 96 4.25 -0.65 2.75
CA GLY A 96 2.84 -0.56 2.38
C GLY A 96 2.61 -0.64 0.88
N LEU A 97 1.35 -0.68 0.46
CA LEU A 97 0.98 -0.68 -0.94
C LEU A 97 1.51 0.58 -1.65
N ASN A 98 2.03 0.42 -2.87
CA ASN A 98 2.58 1.50 -3.71
C ASN A 98 2.50 1.15 -5.20
N SER A 99 3.03 2.03 -6.06
CA SER A 99 3.00 1.83 -7.52
C SER A 99 3.86 0.66 -8.01
N ARG A 100 4.78 0.15 -7.20
CA ARG A 100 5.64 -1.01 -7.50
C ARG A 100 4.93 -2.35 -7.25
N PHE A 101 3.74 -2.32 -6.67
CA PHE A 101 2.97 -3.52 -6.37
C PHE A 101 2.13 -3.91 -7.59
N ASN A 102 2.62 -4.86 -8.38
CA ASN A 102 1.85 -5.46 -9.47
C ASN A 102 1.18 -6.74 -8.97
N ASN A 103 -0.13 -6.67 -8.79
CA ASN A 103 -0.93 -7.81 -8.40
C ASN A 103 -1.47 -8.51 -9.65
N SER A 104 -1.19 -9.79 -9.82
CA SER A 104 -1.62 -10.58 -10.98
C SER A 104 -3.12 -10.90 -11.02
N GLY A 105 -3.90 -10.34 -10.10
CA GLY A 105 -5.32 -10.66 -9.93
C GLY A 105 -5.59 -11.95 -9.14
N ASN A 106 -4.56 -12.68 -8.73
CA ASN A 106 -4.71 -13.92 -7.95
C ASN A 106 -5.16 -13.67 -6.50
N PHE A 107 -5.05 -12.43 -6.02
CA PHE A 107 -5.49 -12.06 -4.67
C PHE A 107 -7.01 -11.85 -4.55
N GLY A 108 -7.74 -11.86 -5.64
CA GLY A 108 -9.19 -11.74 -5.62
C GLY A 108 -9.70 -10.47 -4.95
N ASN A 109 -10.77 -10.62 -4.18
CA ASN A 109 -11.43 -9.55 -3.43
C ASN A 109 -11.53 -9.96 -1.95
N PRO A 110 -10.41 -10.08 -1.22
CA PRO A 110 -10.48 -10.46 0.19
C PRO A 110 -11.28 -9.42 0.99
N PRO A 111 -12.02 -9.84 2.03
CA PRO A 111 -12.90 -8.96 2.78
C PRO A 111 -12.15 -7.82 3.47
N ASP A 112 -10.89 -8.02 3.74
CA ASP A 112 -10.01 -7.03 4.36
C ASP A 112 -9.46 -5.96 3.39
N GLY A 113 -9.84 -6.02 2.10
CA GLY A 113 -9.50 -5.00 1.11
C GLY A 113 -8.12 -5.17 0.47
N GLY A 114 -7.42 -6.27 0.73
CA GLY A 114 -6.08 -6.54 0.18
C GLY A 114 -6.05 -7.03 -1.28
N GLY A 115 -7.10 -6.78 -2.07
CA GLY A 115 -7.17 -7.15 -3.48
C GLY A 115 -6.36 -6.25 -4.41
N VAL A 116 -6.71 -6.23 -5.70
CA VAL A 116 -5.99 -5.45 -6.73
C VAL A 116 -6.06 -3.95 -6.44
N GLY A 117 -5.03 -3.43 -5.80
CA GLY A 117 -4.92 -2.01 -5.43
C GLY A 117 -4.03 -1.20 -6.37
N ALA A 118 -4.00 -1.52 -7.67
CA ALA A 118 -3.09 -0.95 -8.65
C ALA A 118 -2.95 0.58 -8.52
N GLY A 119 -1.72 1.05 -8.29
CA GLY A 119 -1.41 2.47 -8.17
C GLY A 119 -1.93 3.16 -6.92
N ALA A 120 -2.62 2.48 -6.01
CA ALA A 120 -2.91 3.01 -4.68
C ALA A 120 -1.64 3.04 -3.83
N ALA A 121 -1.61 3.92 -2.86
CA ALA A 121 -0.45 4.05 -1.98
C ALA A 121 -0.87 4.25 -0.52
N GLU A 122 -0.39 3.36 0.34
CA GLU A 122 -0.68 3.31 1.76
C GLU A 122 0.63 3.37 2.56
N VAL A 123 0.54 3.70 3.83
CA VAL A 123 1.70 3.72 4.73
C VAL A 123 1.44 2.83 5.92
N ASP A 124 2.35 1.93 6.16
CA ASP A 124 2.45 1.14 7.37
C ASP A 124 3.49 1.78 8.30
N LEU A 125 3.16 1.97 9.55
CA LEU A 125 4.08 2.43 10.59
C LEU A 125 4.44 1.26 11.52
N ARG A 126 5.75 1.07 11.75
CA ARG A 126 6.29 0.05 12.69
C ARG A 126 5.83 -1.38 12.38
N TYR A 127 5.53 -1.67 11.10
CA TYR A 127 5.11 -2.98 10.59
C TYR A 127 3.75 -3.47 11.15
N LEU A 128 2.93 -2.55 11.69
CA LEU A 128 1.63 -2.90 12.26
C LEU A 128 0.49 -2.96 11.24
N GLY A 129 0.78 -2.60 9.98
CA GLY A 129 -0.17 -2.58 8.86
C GLY A 129 -0.90 -1.24 8.70
N SER A 130 -1.16 -0.85 7.45
CA SER A 130 -1.77 0.45 7.08
C SER A 130 -3.16 0.71 7.68
N ARG A 131 -3.90 -0.33 8.05
CA ARG A 131 -5.21 -0.24 8.71
C ARG A 131 -5.16 0.21 10.17
N ARG A 132 -3.98 0.18 10.80
CA ARG A 132 -3.72 0.65 12.17
C ARG A 132 -3.06 2.03 12.19
N VAL A 133 -3.01 2.69 11.02
CA VAL A 133 -2.51 4.06 10.83
C VAL A 133 -3.69 4.96 10.46
N LEU A 134 -3.98 5.94 11.29
CA LEU A 134 -5.04 6.91 11.03
C LEU A 134 -4.53 8.02 10.13
N VAL A 135 -5.26 8.32 9.03
CA VAL A 135 -4.96 9.44 8.14
C VAL A 135 -5.95 10.57 8.39
N LEU A 136 -5.40 11.76 8.64
CA LEU A 136 -6.13 13.01 8.84
C LEU A 136 -5.74 14.06 7.80
N VAL A 137 -6.66 14.98 7.51
CA VAL A 137 -6.42 16.20 6.77
C VAL A 137 -6.82 17.38 7.67
N ASP A 138 -5.82 18.18 8.08
CA ASP A 138 -5.97 19.27 9.07
C ASP A 138 -6.67 18.83 10.37
N GLY A 139 -6.33 17.63 10.87
CA GLY A 139 -6.87 17.06 12.10
C GLY A 139 -8.25 16.40 11.98
N LEU A 140 -8.84 16.36 10.79
CA LEU A 140 -10.14 15.73 10.50
C LEU A 140 -9.95 14.43 9.70
N ARG A 141 -10.78 13.43 9.98
CA ARG A 141 -10.66 12.10 9.33
C ARG A 141 -10.84 12.19 7.82
N TYR A 142 -10.04 11.39 7.10
CA TYR A 142 -10.16 11.25 5.67
C TYR A 142 -10.91 9.95 5.30
N VAL A 143 -11.51 9.93 4.10
CA VAL A 143 -12.30 8.77 3.64
C VAL A 143 -11.40 7.61 3.22
N ASN A 144 -11.74 6.39 3.62
CA ASN A 144 -11.07 5.18 3.17
C ASN A 144 -11.44 4.88 1.70
N GLY A 145 -10.57 4.14 1.02
CA GLY A 145 -10.81 3.65 -0.34
C GLY A 145 -9.53 3.62 -1.16
N ALA A 146 -9.04 2.42 -1.44
CA ALA A 146 -7.81 2.24 -2.20
C ALA A 146 -8.07 1.52 -3.53
N SER A 147 -9.12 0.69 -3.64
CA SER A 147 -9.29 -0.20 -4.77
C SER A 147 -10.76 -0.54 -5.03
N ALA A 148 -11.05 -1.03 -6.24
CA ALA A 148 -12.34 -1.61 -6.62
C ALA A 148 -12.45 -3.10 -6.27
N SER A 149 -11.53 -3.65 -5.48
CA SER A 149 -11.53 -5.05 -5.07
C SER A 149 -12.02 -5.19 -3.62
N GLY A 150 -13.31 -5.22 -3.40
CA GLY A 150 -13.91 -5.29 -2.05
C GLY A 150 -14.16 -3.91 -1.43
N VAL A 151 -14.14 -3.82 -0.10
CA VAL A 151 -14.33 -2.59 0.69
C VAL A 151 -13.10 -2.38 1.57
N PRO A 152 -12.05 -1.71 1.05
CA PRO A 152 -10.79 -1.50 1.78
C PRO A 152 -10.98 -0.73 3.09
N GLY A 153 -10.25 -1.13 4.14
CA GLY A 153 -10.23 -0.46 5.45
C GLY A 153 -9.15 0.63 5.60
N SER A 154 -8.34 0.87 4.57
CA SER A 154 -7.21 1.80 4.57
C SER A 154 -7.46 3.02 3.68
N THR A 155 -6.60 4.02 3.81
CA THR A 155 -6.65 5.28 3.04
C THR A 155 -5.58 5.27 1.95
N ASP A 156 -5.96 5.57 0.70
CA ASP A 156 -5.05 5.86 -0.41
C ASP A 156 -4.53 7.30 -0.31
N LEU A 157 -3.28 7.48 0.10
CA LEU A 157 -2.65 8.81 0.19
C LEU A 157 -2.45 9.48 -1.18
N ASN A 158 -2.44 8.71 -2.27
CA ASN A 158 -2.44 9.24 -3.63
C ASN A 158 -3.75 9.94 -4.00
N SER A 159 -4.79 9.83 -3.17
CA SER A 159 -6.05 10.55 -3.36
C SER A 159 -6.03 12.00 -2.84
N ILE A 160 -4.95 12.41 -2.16
CA ILE A 160 -4.76 13.77 -1.64
C ILE A 160 -3.84 14.54 -2.60
N PRO A 161 -4.27 15.66 -3.20
CA PRO A 161 -3.48 16.44 -4.14
C PRO A 161 -2.20 16.99 -3.49
N GLU A 162 -1.02 16.67 -4.02
CA GLU A 162 0.27 17.14 -3.48
C GLU A 162 0.37 18.67 -3.46
N ALA A 163 -0.24 19.35 -4.43
CA ALA A 163 -0.28 20.82 -4.47
C ALA A 163 -1.01 21.44 -3.27
N SER A 164 -1.87 20.67 -2.58
CA SER A 164 -2.58 21.12 -1.37
C SER A 164 -1.71 21.05 -0.12
N ILE A 165 -0.64 20.25 -0.12
CA ILE A 165 0.14 19.92 1.07
C ILE A 165 1.10 21.06 1.41
N GLU A 166 1.05 21.52 2.65
CA GLU A 166 2.03 22.42 3.26
C GLU A 166 3.11 21.65 4.01
N ARG A 167 2.69 20.71 4.87
CA ARG A 167 3.55 19.76 5.59
C ARG A 167 2.77 18.52 5.99
N ILE A 168 3.49 17.49 6.40
CA ILE A 168 2.92 16.24 6.93
C ILE A 168 3.48 16.05 8.34
N GLU A 169 2.61 15.71 9.27
CA GLU A 169 2.94 15.40 10.65
C GLU A 169 2.70 13.90 10.87
N VAL A 170 3.74 13.16 11.21
CA VAL A 170 3.66 11.71 11.49
C VAL A 170 3.85 11.51 12.98
N LEU A 171 2.76 11.28 13.70
CA LEU A 171 2.78 10.93 15.11
C LEU A 171 3.10 9.44 15.24
N GLN A 172 4.17 9.12 15.96
CA GLN A 172 4.67 7.77 16.13
C GLN A 172 4.36 7.24 17.54
N ASP A 173 3.09 7.29 17.94
CA ASP A 173 2.59 6.81 19.24
C ASP A 173 1.13 6.43 19.13
N GLY A 174 0.65 5.55 20.03
CA GLY A 174 -0.77 5.27 20.19
C GLY A 174 -1.56 6.55 20.50
N ALA A 175 -2.63 6.79 19.74
CA ALA A 175 -3.40 8.02 19.84
C ALA A 175 -4.93 7.80 19.82
N SER A 176 -5.40 6.59 20.13
CA SER A 176 -6.83 6.27 20.09
C SER A 176 -7.63 7.04 21.16
N ALA A 177 -7.03 7.39 22.29
CA ALA A 177 -7.67 8.23 23.29
C ALA A 177 -7.93 9.68 22.82
N ILE A 178 -7.22 10.13 21.75
CA ILE A 178 -7.34 11.49 21.21
C ILE A 178 -8.16 11.48 19.91
N TYR A 179 -7.93 10.49 19.03
CA TYR A 179 -8.49 10.46 17.68
C TYR A 179 -9.45 9.28 17.40
N GLY A 180 -9.65 8.37 18.39
CA GLY A 180 -10.51 7.20 18.26
C GLY A 180 -9.84 6.05 17.52
N SER A 181 -10.65 5.17 16.93
CA SER A 181 -10.21 3.96 16.21
C SER A 181 -9.14 4.25 15.16
N ASP A 182 -8.32 3.23 14.87
CA ASP A 182 -7.33 3.15 13.81
C ASP A 182 -5.98 3.84 14.13
N ALA A 183 -5.88 4.59 15.25
CA ALA A 183 -4.67 5.26 15.69
C ALA A 183 -3.83 4.39 16.65
N ILE A 184 -3.59 3.12 16.29
CA ILE A 184 -2.76 2.17 17.06
C ILE A 184 -1.28 2.39 16.77
N ALA A 185 -0.88 2.31 15.50
CA ALA A 185 0.50 2.44 15.06
C ALA A 185 0.97 3.90 15.02
N GLY A 186 0.03 4.82 14.87
CA GLY A 186 0.29 6.24 14.77
C GLY A 186 -0.76 6.98 13.94
N VAL A 187 -0.47 8.26 13.68
CA VAL A 187 -1.35 9.16 12.92
C VAL A 187 -0.53 9.88 11.86
N ILE A 188 -1.01 9.90 10.62
CA ILE A 188 -0.50 10.74 9.55
C ILE A 188 -1.48 11.89 9.34
N ASN A 189 -1.07 13.10 9.74
CA ASN A 189 -1.88 14.30 9.58
C ASN A 189 -1.31 15.18 8.46
N ILE A 190 -2.07 15.33 7.39
CA ILE A 190 -1.70 16.15 6.24
C ILE A 190 -2.23 17.56 6.46
N ILE A 191 -1.32 18.49 6.68
CA ILE A 191 -1.65 19.89 6.85
C ILE A 191 -1.70 20.55 5.48
N THR A 192 -2.85 21.13 5.14
CA THR A 192 -3.07 21.78 3.86
C THR A 192 -2.76 23.28 3.92
N ARG A 193 -2.45 23.86 2.76
CA ARG A 193 -2.19 25.28 2.61
C ARG A 193 -3.45 26.09 2.91
N LYS A 194 -3.43 26.87 3.98
CA LYS A 194 -4.55 27.72 4.42
C LYS A 194 -4.41 29.16 3.92
N ARG A 195 -3.19 29.64 3.73
CA ARG A 195 -2.87 31.00 3.25
C ARG A 195 -1.79 30.95 2.20
N GLN A 196 -1.97 31.71 1.16
CA GLN A 196 -0.99 31.92 0.08
C GLN A 196 -1.31 33.27 -0.56
N ASP A 197 -0.28 34.04 -0.91
CA ASP A 197 -0.43 35.25 -1.73
C ASP A 197 0.36 35.07 -3.03
N GLY A 198 -0.35 35.17 -4.16
CA GLY A 198 0.22 34.98 -5.49
C GLY A 198 0.11 33.54 -6.02
N PHE A 199 0.87 33.23 -7.05
CA PHE A 199 0.91 31.94 -7.76
C PHE A 199 2.16 31.14 -7.40
N VAL A 200 2.00 29.84 -7.32
CA VAL A 200 3.09 28.87 -7.29
C VAL A 200 2.81 27.81 -8.36
N ALA A 201 3.74 27.63 -9.29
CA ALA A 201 3.67 26.62 -10.32
C ALA A 201 4.94 25.78 -10.32
N SER A 202 4.85 24.50 -10.60
CA SER A 202 6.02 23.64 -10.82
C SER A 202 5.73 22.58 -11.88
N ALA A 203 6.79 22.21 -12.61
CA ALA A 203 6.79 21.13 -13.58
C ALA A 203 8.03 20.26 -13.33
N GLN A 204 7.83 18.95 -13.25
CA GLN A 204 8.89 17.95 -13.12
C GLN A 204 8.74 16.90 -14.18
N LEU A 205 9.86 16.50 -14.79
CA LEU A 205 9.95 15.39 -15.74
C LEU A 205 11.06 14.46 -15.26
N GLY A 206 10.88 13.16 -15.40
CA GLY A 206 11.88 12.16 -15.03
C GLY A 206 11.69 10.86 -15.80
N LEU A 207 12.72 10.01 -15.81
CA LEU A 207 12.71 8.68 -16.42
C LEU A 207 13.85 7.84 -15.84
N PHE A 208 13.73 6.52 -15.95
CA PHE A 208 14.86 5.63 -15.65
C PHE A 208 15.90 5.70 -16.78
N ASP A 209 17.16 5.46 -16.46
CA ASP A 209 18.25 5.49 -17.45
C ASP A 209 18.13 4.39 -18.52
N GLU A 210 17.37 3.33 -18.29
CA GLU A 210 16.95 2.36 -19.31
C GLU A 210 15.99 2.95 -20.36
N GLY A 211 15.48 4.17 -20.14
CA GLY A 211 14.60 4.91 -21.04
C GLY A 211 13.12 4.62 -20.89
N ASP A 212 12.72 3.98 -19.81
CA ASP A 212 11.32 3.68 -19.44
C ASP A 212 10.85 4.48 -18.20
N GLY A 213 9.65 4.20 -17.70
CA GLY A 213 9.10 4.83 -16.51
C GLY A 213 8.96 6.35 -16.61
N PHE A 214 8.80 6.91 -17.82
CA PHE A 214 8.70 8.35 -17.99
C PHE A 214 7.60 8.94 -17.10
N THR A 215 7.99 9.89 -16.27
CA THR A 215 7.12 10.48 -15.24
C THR A 215 7.08 11.98 -15.41
N GLN A 216 5.87 12.55 -15.31
CA GLN A 216 5.63 13.98 -15.33
C GLN A 216 4.71 14.39 -14.18
N ASN A 217 5.03 15.53 -13.55
CA ASN A 217 4.26 16.09 -12.45
C ASN A 217 4.16 17.60 -12.63
N TYR A 218 2.93 18.09 -12.76
CA TYR A 218 2.62 19.52 -12.88
C TYR A 218 1.77 19.94 -11.70
N GLN A 219 2.15 21.02 -11.05
CA GLN A 219 1.41 21.58 -9.91
C GLN A 219 1.19 23.07 -10.13
N LEU A 220 -0.01 23.53 -9.76
CA LEU A 220 -0.37 24.93 -9.79
C LEU A 220 -1.20 25.25 -8.54
N SER A 221 -0.88 26.36 -7.88
CA SER A 221 -1.72 26.92 -6.82
C SER A 221 -1.73 28.45 -6.92
N TRP A 222 -2.85 29.03 -6.54
CA TRP A 222 -3.05 30.45 -6.42
C TRP A 222 -3.75 30.74 -5.10
N GLY A 223 -3.31 31.77 -4.44
CA GLY A 223 -3.95 32.23 -3.22
C GLY A 223 -3.98 33.74 -3.12
N LYS A 224 -4.93 34.23 -2.33
CA LYS A 224 -5.08 35.64 -2.00
C LYS A 224 -5.71 35.81 -0.64
N THR A 225 -5.07 36.64 0.18
CA THR A 225 -5.64 37.15 1.41
C THR A 225 -6.20 38.55 1.15
N PHE A 226 -7.46 38.76 1.42
CA PHE A 226 -8.17 40.02 1.24
C PHE A 226 -8.23 40.77 2.58
N GLY A 227 -8.23 42.09 2.55
CA GLY A 227 -8.28 42.90 3.75
C GLY A 227 -9.55 42.77 4.64
N SER A 228 -10.51 41.97 4.19
CA SER A 228 -11.73 41.60 4.95
C SER A 228 -11.57 40.39 5.87
N GLY A 229 -10.35 39.87 6.06
CA GLY A 229 -10.11 38.60 6.78
C GLY A 229 -10.47 37.34 5.96
N THR A 230 -10.67 37.49 4.66
CA THR A 230 -10.92 36.36 3.75
C THR A 230 -9.59 35.85 3.18
N SER A 231 -9.31 34.58 3.30
CA SER A 231 -8.21 33.91 2.60
C SER A 231 -8.77 32.83 1.68
N LEU A 232 -8.37 32.86 0.41
CA LEU A 232 -8.74 31.85 -0.58
C LEU A 232 -7.49 31.24 -1.18
N VAL A 233 -7.36 29.91 -1.14
CA VAL A 233 -6.31 29.14 -1.82
C VAL A 233 -6.97 28.12 -2.73
N LEU A 234 -6.60 28.14 -4.00
CA LEU A 234 -7.05 27.19 -5.01
C LEU A 234 -5.83 26.53 -5.65
N GLY A 235 -5.95 25.30 -6.04
CA GLY A 235 -4.87 24.66 -6.79
C GLY A 235 -5.21 23.28 -7.27
N GLY A 236 -4.27 22.71 -8.01
CA GLY A 236 -4.39 21.36 -8.53
C GLY A 236 -3.04 20.83 -8.98
N ASN A 237 -3.03 19.54 -9.24
CA ASN A 237 -1.89 18.81 -9.78
C ASN A 237 -2.32 17.78 -10.81
N TYR A 238 -1.41 17.50 -11.73
CA TYR A 238 -1.46 16.40 -12.66
C TYR A 238 -0.16 15.61 -12.55
N VAL A 239 -0.29 14.30 -12.38
CA VAL A 239 0.83 13.35 -12.34
C VAL A 239 0.53 12.24 -13.34
N ASP A 240 1.51 11.94 -14.17
CA ASP A 240 1.48 10.77 -15.05
C ASP A 240 2.80 10.03 -14.88
N GLN A 241 2.74 8.86 -14.24
CA GLN A 241 3.87 7.98 -13.98
C GLN A 241 3.81 6.79 -14.93
N GLY A 242 4.84 6.64 -15.76
CA GLY A 242 4.94 5.59 -16.75
C GLY A 242 5.21 4.20 -16.15
N LEU A 243 4.90 3.17 -16.91
CA LEU A 243 5.18 1.79 -16.52
C LEU A 243 6.67 1.43 -16.62
N VAL A 244 7.09 0.44 -15.80
CA VAL A 244 8.33 -0.32 -15.96
C VAL A 244 7.95 -1.79 -16.08
N SER A 245 8.37 -2.43 -17.17
CA SER A 245 8.04 -3.83 -17.46
C SER A 245 9.02 -4.79 -16.77
N SER A 246 8.52 -5.92 -16.29
CA SER A 246 9.36 -7.01 -15.77
C SER A 246 10.30 -7.60 -16.84
N ALA A 247 9.96 -7.46 -18.13
CA ALA A 247 10.82 -7.89 -19.22
C ALA A 247 12.10 -7.06 -19.34
N ASP A 248 12.11 -5.83 -18.82
CA ASP A 248 13.17 -4.85 -19.03
C ASP A 248 14.18 -4.81 -17.86
N ARG A 249 14.05 -5.68 -16.86
CA ARG A 249 14.97 -5.80 -15.71
C ARG A 249 15.37 -7.26 -15.50
N GLU A 250 16.68 -7.52 -15.37
CA GLU A 250 17.24 -8.87 -15.26
C GLU A 250 16.63 -9.67 -14.09
N ILE A 251 16.43 -9.02 -12.94
CA ILE A 251 15.90 -9.64 -11.73
C ILE A 251 14.52 -10.26 -11.92
N SER A 252 13.70 -9.76 -12.86
CA SER A 252 12.28 -10.11 -13.02
C SER A 252 11.93 -10.79 -14.36
N GLN A 253 12.92 -11.13 -15.19
CA GLN A 253 12.69 -11.79 -16.49
C GLN A 253 12.15 -13.21 -16.39
N PHE A 254 12.39 -13.90 -15.27
CA PHE A 254 11.89 -15.23 -14.96
C PHE A 254 11.25 -15.26 -13.57
N PRO A 255 10.36 -16.23 -13.27
CA PRO A 255 9.80 -16.38 -11.93
C PRO A 255 10.83 -16.71 -10.84
N THR A 256 11.98 -17.27 -11.22
CA THR A 256 13.09 -17.56 -10.31
C THR A 256 14.22 -16.56 -10.59
N PRO A 257 14.74 -15.85 -9.55
CA PRO A 257 15.81 -14.88 -9.73
C PRO A 257 17.05 -15.49 -10.38
N GLY A 258 17.61 -14.84 -11.42
CA GLY A 258 18.81 -15.28 -12.11
C GLY A 258 18.63 -16.49 -13.02
N ALA A 259 17.42 -17.02 -13.19
CA ALA A 259 17.13 -18.07 -14.14
C ALA A 259 17.24 -17.57 -15.58
N THR A 260 17.76 -18.41 -16.47
CA THR A 260 17.86 -18.14 -17.90
C THR A 260 16.95 -19.05 -18.74
N ALA A 261 16.23 -19.95 -18.09
CA ALA A 261 15.26 -20.87 -18.68
C ALA A 261 14.17 -21.19 -17.65
N CYS A 262 13.03 -21.68 -18.13
CA CYS A 262 11.95 -22.12 -17.27
C CYS A 262 12.31 -23.30 -16.38
N ASP A 263 11.98 -23.21 -15.12
CA ASP A 263 12.02 -24.25 -14.11
C ASP A 263 10.58 -24.61 -13.62
N ALA A 264 10.47 -25.20 -12.43
CA ALA A 264 9.19 -25.58 -11.84
C ALA A 264 8.30 -24.37 -11.50
N SER A 265 8.88 -23.17 -11.30
CA SER A 265 8.16 -21.93 -10.98
C SER A 265 7.46 -21.33 -12.19
N CYS A 266 7.86 -21.65 -13.41
CA CYS A 266 7.12 -21.27 -14.62
C CYS A 266 5.75 -21.97 -14.68
N SER A 267 4.79 -21.31 -15.33
CA SER A 267 3.41 -21.80 -15.39
C SER A 267 3.27 -23.12 -16.14
N SER A 268 2.48 -24.03 -15.56
CA SER A 268 2.10 -25.29 -16.24
C SER A 268 1.04 -25.08 -17.33
N GLY A 269 0.33 -23.93 -17.34
CA GLY A 269 -0.54 -23.53 -18.44
C GLY A 269 0.30 -22.95 -19.58
N THR A 270 0.45 -23.70 -20.66
CA THR A 270 1.35 -23.37 -21.78
C THR A 270 0.57 -23.01 -23.05
N PRO A 271 1.12 -22.20 -23.96
CA PRO A 271 0.51 -21.93 -25.27
C PRO A 271 0.28 -23.18 -26.13
N LEU A 272 1.05 -24.24 -25.93
CA LEU A 272 0.84 -25.54 -26.59
C LEU A 272 -0.17 -26.43 -25.85
N GLY A 273 -0.62 -26.05 -24.66
CA GLY A 273 -1.52 -26.80 -23.81
C GLY A 273 -0.81 -27.89 -23.03
N ARG A 274 -1.20 -28.07 -21.76
CA ARG A 274 -0.89 -29.24 -20.96
C ARG A 274 -2.19 -30.04 -20.77
N PHE A 275 -2.15 -31.31 -21.09
CA PHE A 275 -3.32 -32.19 -21.11
C PHE A 275 -3.05 -33.40 -20.22
N ILE A 276 -3.72 -33.45 -19.04
CA ILE A 276 -3.72 -34.62 -18.15
C ILE A 276 -5.08 -35.32 -18.33
N LEU A 277 -5.05 -36.32 -19.18
CA LEU A 277 -6.25 -37.05 -19.58
C LEU A 277 -5.90 -38.47 -20.04
N LEU A 278 -6.86 -39.39 -19.95
CA LEU A 278 -6.69 -40.77 -20.35
C LEU A 278 -5.47 -41.43 -19.69
N GLY A 279 -5.12 -41.03 -18.45
CA GLY A 279 -3.96 -41.53 -17.72
C GLY A 279 -2.59 -41.01 -18.24
N GLN A 280 -2.57 -39.99 -19.10
CA GLN A 280 -1.37 -39.43 -19.72
C GLN A 280 -1.20 -37.95 -19.31
N ASN A 281 0.06 -37.47 -19.33
CA ASN A 281 0.41 -36.06 -19.14
C ASN A 281 1.13 -35.55 -20.41
N LEU A 282 0.39 -34.88 -21.27
CA LEU A 282 0.78 -34.57 -22.64
C LEU A 282 0.86 -33.06 -22.90
N THR A 283 1.59 -32.69 -23.96
CA THR A 283 1.56 -31.37 -24.61
C THR A 283 1.73 -31.55 -26.12
N LEU A 284 1.37 -30.52 -26.91
CA LEU A 284 1.64 -30.51 -28.34
C LEU A 284 3.15 -30.35 -28.62
N ARG A 285 3.61 -30.96 -29.71
CA ARG A 285 4.99 -30.74 -30.27
C ARG A 285 5.10 -29.37 -30.94
N ALA A 286 4.02 -28.93 -31.60
CA ALA A 286 3.90 -27.65 -32.30
C ALA A 286 2.42 -27.27 -32.43
N PRO A 287 2.10 -25.99 -32.70
CA PRO A 287 0.72 -25.60 -32.93
C PRO A 287 0.14 -26.27 -34.17
N VAL A 288 -1.11 -26.76 -34.08
CA VAL A 288 -1.92 -27.26 -35.19
C VAL A 288 -2.95 -26.21 -35.55
N LEU A 289 -2.61 -25.35 -36.53
CA LEU A 289 -3.42 -24.17 -36.88
C LEU A 289 -4.67 -24.51 -37.68
N THR A 290 -4.68 -25.64 -38.37
CA THR A 290 -5.82 -26.12 -39.18
C THR A 290 -6.09 -27.59 -38.90
N GLY A 291 -7.36 -27.96 -38.82
CA GLY A 291 -7.78 -29.33 -38.56
C GLY A 291 -7.72 -29.73 -37.09
N VAL A 292 -7.52 -31.01 -36.83
CA VAL A 292 -7.52 -31.62 -35.48
C VAL A 292 -6.14 -32.22 -35.24
N PRO A 293 -5.52 -32.04 -34.06
CA PRO A 293 -4.25 -32.69 -33.73
C PRO A 293 -4.36 -34.21 -33.85
N ARG A 294 -3.35 -34.84 -34.42
CA ARG A 294 -3.30 -36.29 -34.55
C ARG A 294 -2.95 -36.92 -33.20
N PHE A 295 -3.83 -37.82 -32.75
CA PHE A 295 -3.63 -38.59 -31.54
C PHE A 295 -3.59 -40.07 -31.82
N ASN A 296 -2.60 -40.77 -31.27
CA ASN A 296 -2.50 -42.22 -31.32
C ASN A 296 -2.83 -42.83 -29.95
N ALA A 297 -4.02 -43.41 -29.79
CA ALA A 297 -4.47 -43.95 -28.51
C ALA A 297 -3.60 -45.14 -28.02
N ALA A 298 -3.01 -45.92 -28.94
CA ALA A 298 -2.13 -47.04 -28.60
C ALA A 298 -0.73 -46.61 -28.13
N ASN A 299 -0.23 -45.48 -28.64
CA ASN A 299 1.04 -44.87 -28.24
C ASN A 299 0.89 -43.35 -28.29
N PRO A 300 0.44 -42.68 -27.24
CA PRO A 300 0.14 -41.24 -27.24
C PRO A 300 1.34 -40.35 -27.56
N THR A 301 2.55 -40.82 -27.29
CA THR A 301 3.83 -40.12 -27.55
C THR A 301 4.54 -40.55 -28.80
N ASP A 302 3.91 -41.36 -29.66
CA ASP A 302 4.43 -41.80 -30.97
C ASP A 302 5.00 -40.59 -31.76
N PRO A 303 6.15 -40.71 -32.46
CA PRO A 303 6.71 -39.64 -33.27
C PRO A 303 5.76 -39.07 -34.34
N ASN A 304 4.78 -39.88 -34.80
CA ASN A 304 3.75 -39.45 -35.76
C ASN A 304 2.51 -38.83 -35.07
N SER A 305 2.42 -38.85 -33.74
CA SER A 305 1.44 -38.08 -32.94
C SER A 305 1.87 -36.63 -32.87
N ASP A 306 0.93 -35.70 -32.90
CA ASP A 306 1.21 -34.28 -32.64
C ASP A 306 1.43 -33.99 -31.11
N PHE A 307 1.27 -35.03 -30.28
CA PHE A 307 1.50 -34.97 -28.85
C PHE A 307 2.83 -35.56 -28.41
N LYS A 308 3.35 -35.08 -27.29
CA LYS A 308 4.52 -35.61 -26.57
C LYS A 308 4.26 -35.56 -25.06
N ALA A 309 5.10 -36.25 -24.27
CA ALA A 309 5.07 -36.09 -22.82
C ALA A 309 5.39 -34.65 -22.43
N PHE A 310 4.64 -34.10 -21.46
CA PHE A 310 4.91 -32.77 -20.90
C PHE A 310 6.12 -32.84 -19.98
N THR A 311 7.01 -31.86 -20.08
CA THR A 311 8.21 -31.70 -19.27
C THR A 311 8.32 -30.27 -18.71
N THR A 312 9.26 -30.02 -17.80
CA THR A 312 9.56 -28.70 -17.27
C THR A 312 9.95 -27.70 -18.40
N ALA A 313 10.63 -28.16 -19.43
CA ALA A 313 10.99 -27.31 -20.59
C ALA A 313 9.78 -26.82 -21.41
N ASP A 314 8.60 -27.43 -21.23
CA ASP A 314 7.36 -27.03 -21.91
C ASP A 314 6.57 -25.95 -21.13
N ARG A 315 6.98 -25.60 -19.91
CA ARG A 315 6.35 -24.59 -19.09
C ARG A 315 6.46 -23.19 -19.72
N PHE A 316 5.59 -22.32 -19.34
CA PHE A 316 5.47 -20.96 -19.89
C PHE A 316 6.03 -19.93 -18.92
N ASN A 317 6.98 -19.11 -19.40
CA ASN A 317 7.47 -17.95 -18.67
C ASN A 317 6.42 -16.82 -18.73
N PHE A 318 5.76 -16.57 -17.63
CA PHE A 318 4.76 -15.50 -17.49
C PHE A 318 5.36 -14.18 -17.02
N ALA A 319 6.55 -14.18 -16.43
CA ALA A 319 7.16 -13.03 -15.76
C ALA A 319 7.28 -11.79 -16.67
N PRO A 320 7.71 -11.89 -17.96
CA PRO A 320 7.85 -10.71 -18.82
C PRO A 320 6.53 -9.95 -19.11
N PHE A 321 5.39 -10.50 -18.77
CA PHE A 321 4.10 -9.83 -18.92
C PHE A 321 3.72 -8.97 -17.71
N ASN A 322 4.40 -9.13 -16.59
CA ASN A 322 4.15 -8.38 -15.38
C ASN A 322 4.75 -6.97 -15.45
N LEU A 323 4.40 -6.13 -14.48
CA LEU A 323 4.94 -4.78 -14.32
C LEU A 323 5.72 -4.72 -13.01
N ILE A 324 6.92 -4.11 -13.04
CA ILE A 324 7.66 -3.72 -11.83
C ILE A 324 7.07 -2.44 -11.25
N GLN A 325 6.72 -1.49 -12.14
CA GLN A 325 6.02 -0.27 -11.77
C GLN A 325 4.75 -0.16 -12.60
N THR A 326 3.61 -0.03 -11.92
CA THR A 326 2.32 0.16 -12.57
C THR A 326 2.19 1.61 -13.04
N PRO A 327 1.64 1.87 -14.23
CA PRO A 327 1.37 3.24 -14.68
C PRO A 327 0.23 3.83 -13.85
N VAL A 328 0.40 5.08 -13.44
CA VAL A 328 -0.55 5.82 -12.62
C VAL A 328 -0.72 7.22 -13.15
N GLU A 329 -1.93 7.57 -13.57
CA GLU A 329 -2.31 8.93 -13.91
C GLU A 329 -3.21 9.48 -12.81
N ARG A 330 -2.90 10.70 -12.31
CA ARG A 330 -3.67 11.37 -11.27
C ARG A 330 -3.88 12.83 -11.62
N TYR A 331 -5.07 13.32 -11.42
CA TYR A 331 -5.32 14.76 -11.37
C TYR A 331 -6.21 15.09 -10.18
N GLY A 332 -5.80 16.11 -9.47
CA GLY A 332 -6.47 16.56 -8.27
C GLY A 332 -6.64 18.08 -8.28
N VAL A 333 -7.72 18.53 -7.66
CA VAL A 333 -7.95 19.94 -7.38
C VAL A 333 -8.33 20.12 -5.92
N PHE A 334 -7.98 21.25 -5.35
CA PHE A 334 -8.36 21.63 -4.00
C PHE A 334 -8.74 23.10 -3.91
N ALA A 335 -9.55 23.40 -2.90
CA ALA A 335 -9.94 24.74 -2.52
C ALA A 335 -9.95 24.85 -0.99
N ASN A 336 -9.35 25.91 -0.45
CA ASN A 336 -9.46 26.32 0.95
C ASN A 336 -9.97 27.76 0.99
N LEU A 337 -11.09 27.99 1.63
CA LEU A 337 -11.64 29.31 1.91
C LEU A 337 -11.72 29.49 3.43
N SER A 338 -11.07 30.49 3.95
CA SER A 338 -11.19 30.90 5.35
C SER A 338 -11.72 32.32 5.43
N GLN A 339 -12.68 32.56 6.27
CA GLN A 339 -13.31 33.85 6.49
C GLN A 339 -13.37 34.17 7.97
N GLU A 340 -12.68 35.23 8.38
CA GLU A 340 -12.79 35.81 9.70
C GLU A 340 -14.09 36.63 9.80
N LEU A 341 -14.94 36.28 10.75
CA LEU A 341 -16.22 36.94 11.02
C LEU A 341 -16.15 37.70 12.35
N GLY A 342 -15.40 38.83 12.34
CA GLY A 342 -15.09 39.59 13.54
C GLY A 342 -13.81 39.08 14.23
N GLU A 343 -13.61 39.44 15.51
CA GLU A 343 -12.35 39.20 16.22
C GLU A 343 -12.21 37.74 16.72
N ASN A 344 -13.34 37.02 16.89
CA ASN A 344 -13.34 35.74 17.62
C ASN A 344 -14.11 34.60 16.90
N LEU A 345 -14.41 34.76 15.63
CA LEU A 345 -15.14 33.74 14.88
C LEU A 345 -14.51 33.58 13.49
N ASN A 346 -14.23 32.35 13.12
CA ASN A 346 -13.70 32.00 11.81
C ASN A 346 -14.52 30.86 11.19
N VAL A 347 -14.68 30.91 9.88
CA VAL A 347 -15.34 29.85 9.09
C VAL A 347 -14.36 29.38 8.02
N THR A 348 -14.05 28.08 8.03
CA THR A 348 -13.18 27.46 7.00
C THR A 348 -13.96 26.43 6.21
N LEU A 349 -13.92 26.54 4.90
CA LEU A 349 -14.47 25.57 3.96
C LEU A 349 -13.35 24.96 3.13
N LYS A 350 -13.36 23.64 3.02
CA LYS A 350 -12.37 22.89 2.26
C LYS A 350 -13.04 21.94 1.28
N GLY A 351 -12.50 21.85 0.08
CA GLY A 351 -12.91 20.87 -0.91
C GLY A 351 -11.69 20.24 -1.59
N ILE A 352 -11.72 18.92 -1.74
CA ILE A 352 -10.72 18.14 -2.46
C ILE A 352 -11.45 17.21 -3.43
N TYR A 353 -11.00 17.17 -4.67
CA TYR A 353 -11.33 16.15 -5.63
C TYR A 353 -10.07 15.58 -6.22
N ASN A 354 -10.01 14.26 -6.33
CA ASN A 354 -8.91 13.56 -6.99
C ASN A 354 -9.46 12.42 -7.82
N ARG A 355 -8.89 12.23 -9.02
CA ARG A 355 -9.05 11.03 -9.82
C ARG A 355 -7.71 10.37 -10.03
N ARG A 356 -7.65 9.08 -9.75
CA ARG A 356 -6.53 8.19 -10.07
C ARG A 356 -6.98 7.18 -11.11
N THR A 357 -6.24 7.06 -12.19
CA THR A 357 -6.37 5.98 -13.18
C THR A 357 -5.08 5.15 -13.15
N SER A 358 -5.22 3.84 -13.15
CA SER A 358 -4.08 2.94 -13.06
C SER A 358 -4.33 1.64 -13.80
N LEU A 359 -3.25 0.96 -14.18
CA LEU A 359 -3.29 -0.32 -14.87
C LEU A 359 -2.43 -1.33 -14.11
N ASN A 360 -2.98 -2.49 -13.84
CA ASN A 360 -2.25 -3.68 -13.47
C ASN A 360 -2.30 -4.71 -14.59
N GLN A 361 -1.25 -5.49 -14.79
CA GLN A 361 -1.17 -6.43 -15.90
C GLN A 361 -0.59 -7.77 -15.47
N ALA A 362 -1.15 -8.84 -16.04
CA ALA A 362 -0.65 -10.20 -15.92
C ALA A 362 -0.61 -10.89 -17.29
N ALA A 363 0.13 -11.98 -17.37
CA ALA A 363 0.17 -12.84 -18.56
C ALA A 363 -1.25 -13.24 -19.04
N PRO A 364 -1.43 -13.59 -20.31
CA PRO A 364 -2.69 -14.11 -20.82
C PRO A 364 -3.25 -15.21 -19.92
N LEU A 365 -4.58 -15.30 -19.83
CA LEU A 365 -5.26 -16.23 -18.92
C LEU A 365 -4.74 -17.66 -19.08
N PRO A 366 -4.29 -18.33 -18.00
CA PRO A 366 -4.13 -19.77 -18.01
C PRO A 366 -5.53 -20.38 -17.91
N LEU A 367 -6.10 -20.80 -19.04
CA LEU A 367 -7.39 -21.46 -19.07
C LEU A 367 -7.22 -22.88 -18.52
N PHE A 368 -7.51 -23.04 -17.23
CA PHE A 368 -7.49 -24.30 -16.53
C PHE A 368 -8.90 -24.90 -16.54
N VAL A 369 -9.01 -26.13 -17.04
CA VAL A 369 -10.29 -26.85 -17.19
C VAL A 369 -10.13 -28.30 -16.69
N GLY A 370 -11.15 -28.79 -16.00
CA GLY A 370 -11.20 -30.16 -15.50
C GLY A 370 -11.23 -30.23 -13.97
N PRO A 371 -11.59 -31.38 -13.40
CA PRO A 371 -11.85 -31.53 -11.96
C PRO A 371 -10.66 -31.22 -11.05
N ASP A 372 -9.43 -31.37 -11.55
CA ASP A 372 -8.21 -31.11 -10.80
C ASP A 372 -7.60 -29.73 -11.13
N ALA A 373 -8.35 -28.86 -11.82
CA ALA A 373 -7.90 -27.52 -12.16
C ALA A 373 -7.90 -26.56 -10.94
N GLY A 374 -8.76 -26.82 -9.95
CA GLY A 374 -8.77 -26.09 -8.69
C GLY A 374 -9.34 -24.68 -8.78
N ASN A 375 -10.18 -24.38 -9.79
CA ASN A 375 -10.76 -23.04 -9.95
C ASN A 375 -11.88 -22.74 -8.94
N GLY A 376 -12.51 -23.77 -8.35
CA GLY A 376 -13.66 -23.61 -7.48
C GLY A 376 -14.90 -23.05 -8.18
N ASN A 377 -14.98 -23.13 -9.51
CA ASN A 377 -16.05 -22.59 -10.33
C ASN A 377 -16.48 -23.58 -11.43
N LEU A 378 -17.25 -23.10 -12.41
CA LEU A 378 -17.78 -23.91 -13.51
C LEU A 378 -16.68 -24.57 -14.36
N LEU A 379 -15.49 -23.99 -14.49
CA LEU A 379 -14.38 -24.53 -15.27
C LEU A 379 -13.94 -25.92 -14.81
N ASP A 380 -14.06 -26.22 -13.50
CA ASP A 380 -13.70 -27.52 -12.93
C ASP A 380 -14.68 -28.64 -13.34
N ARG A 381 -15.84 -28.28 -13.88
CA ARG A 381 -16.93 -29.22 -14.23
C ARG A 381 -17.22 -29.26 -15.73
N ILE A 382 -16.43 -28.53 -16.55
CA ILE A 382 -16.59 -28.53 -18.00
C ILE A 382 -16.23 -29.91 -18.55
N THR A 383 -17.11 -30.42 -19.42
CA THR A 383 -16.88 -31.61 -20.21
C THR A 383 -16.63 -31.22 -21.67
N ILE A 384 -15.84 -32.01 -22.40
CA ILE A 384 -15.55 -31.77 -23.83
C ILE A 384 -16.15 -32.93 -24.62
N ASP A 385 -17.19 -32.61 -25.36
CA ASP A 385 -17.94 -33.65 -26.07
C ASP A 385 -17.12 -34.24 -27.24
N ARG A 386 -17.34 -35.53 -27.52
CA ARG A 386 -16.76 -36.25 -28.66
C ARG A 386 -17.12 -35.63 -30.02
N THR A 387 -18.27 -34.96 -30.11
CA THR A 387 -18.75 -34.33 -31.32
C THR A 387 -18.16 -32.90 -31.54
N ASN A 388 -17.42 -32.37 -30.55
CA ASN A 388 -16.70 -31.14 -30.77
C ASN A 388 -15.69 -31.34 -31.90
N PRO A 389 -15.72 -30.51 -32.98
CA PRO A 389 -14.93 -30.73 -34.19
C PRO A 389 -13.41 -30.63 -33.97
N PHE A 390 -12.96 -30.19 -32.79
CA PHE A 390 -11.56 -30.06 -32.43
C PHE A 390 -11.10 -31.11 -31.40
N ASN A 391 -11.98 -32.04 -30.97
CA ASN A 391 -11.61 -33.12 -30.04
C ASN A 391 -10.87 -34.26 -30.79
N PRO A 392 -9.54 -34.43 -30.53
CA PRO A 392 -8.74 -35.45 -31.23
C PRO A 392 -8.87 -36.86 -30.66
N PHE A 393 -9.52 -37.03 -29.51
CA PHE A 393 -9.51 -38.26 -28.74
C PHE A 393 -10.66 -39.21 -29.09
N GLY A 394 -11.65 -38.75 -29.80
CA GLY A 394 -12.80 -39.58 -30.24
C GLY A 394 -13.76 -40.01 -29.11
N VAL A 395 -13.48 -39.59 -27.88
CA VAL A 395 -14.35 -39.87 -26.68
C VAL A 395 -14.72 -38.54 -26.02
N THR A 396 -15.86 -38.57 -25.32
CA THR A 396 -16.21 -37.43 -24.45
C THR A 396 -15.24 -37.39 -23.27
N LEU A 397 -14.67 -36.23 -23.02
CA LEU A 397 -13.78 -35.99 -21.89
C LEU A 397 -14.59 -35.41 -20.73
N ASP A 398 -14.61 -36.16 -19.63
CA ASP A 398 -15.34 -35.83 -18.40
C ASP A 398 -14.51 -36.23 -17.16
N ALA A 399 -15.07 -36.10 -15.97
CA ALA A 399 -14.37 -36.40 -14.72
C ALA A 399 -13.84 -37.87 -14.60
N SER A 400 -14.26 -38.80 -15.49
CA SER A 400 -13.76 -40.16 -15.48
C SER A 400 -12.44 -40.35 -16.24
N ASN A 401 -12.10 -39.42 -17.16
CA ASN A 401 -10.95 -39.55 -18.07
C ASN A 401 -10.20 -38.25 -18.33
N LEU A 402 -10.68 -37.14 -17.81
CA LEU A 402 -10.05 -35.82 -17.83
C LEU A 402 -9.72 -35.37 -16.40
N ALA A 403 -8.48 -35.17 -16.07
CA ALA A 403 -8.04 -34.56 -14.82
C ALA A 403 -7.85 -33.04 -14.98
N PHE A 404 -7.05 -32.64 -15.99
CA PHE A 404 -6.63 -31.26 -16.13
C PHE A 404 -6.28 -30.88 -17.57
N ILE A 405 -6.71 -29.72 -18.01
CA ILE A 405 -6.21 -29.01 -19.20
C ILE A 405 -5.70 -27.64 -18.78
N GLY A 406 -4.47 -27.32 -19.14
CA GLY A 406 -3.86 -26.00 -18.94
C GLY A 406 -3.47 -25.34 -20.26
N ARG A 407 -4.35 -24.52 -20.86
CA ARG A 407 -4.10 -23.82 -22.10
C ARG A 407 -3.90 -22.32 -21.87
N ARG A 408 -2.68 -21.81 -22.16
CA ARG A 408 -2.44 -20.35 -22.12
C ARG A 408 -3.17 -19.68 -23.27
N PHE A 409 -4.17 -18.86 -22.96
CA PHE A 409 -5.06 -18.24 -23.95
C PHE A 409 -4.44 -16.96 -24.52
N VAL A 410 -3.33 -17.11 -25.25
CA VAL A 410 -2.55 -15.98 -25.81
C VAL A 410 -3.32 -15.16 -26.82
N GLU A 411 -4.30 -15.75 -27.49
CA GLU A 411 -5.15 -15.10 -28.49
C GLU A 411 -6.09 -14.05 -27.90
N ASN A 412 -6.39 -14.13 -26.59
CA ASN A 412 -7.19 -13.14 -25.85
C ASN A 412 -6.34 -11.99 -25.29
N GLY A 413 -5.03 -12.04 -25.47
CA GLY A 413 -4.09 -11.04 -24.97
C GLY A 413 -3.86 -11.13 -23.44
N PRO A 414 -3.02 -10.24 -22.88
CA PRO A 414 -2.73 -10.19 -21.46
C PRO A 414 -3.98 -9.78 -20.65
N ARG A 415 -4.07 -10.28 -19.41
CA ARG A 415 -5.08 -9.80 -18.46
C ARG A 415 -4.71 -8.39 -18.03
N ARG A 416 -5.66 -7.47 -18.09
CA ARG A 416 -5.46 -6.07 -17.72
C ARG A 416 -6.55 -5.63 -16.76
N TYR A 417 -6.15 -5.04 -15.64
CA TYR A 417 -7.01 -4.55 -14.57
C TYR A 417 -6.91 -3.02 -14.55
N ASN A 418 -7.80 -2.36 -15.31
CA ASN A 418 -7.85 -0.91 -15.36
C ASN A 418 -8.70 -0.39 -14.21
N GLN A 419 -8.13 0.42 -13.34
CA GLN A 419 -8.85 1.05 -12.25
C GLN A 419 -9.00 2.55 -12.45
N GLN A 420 -10.17 3.08 -12.11
CA GLN A 420 -10.43 4.50 -11.95
C GLN A 420 -11.01 4.72 -10.56
N VAL A 421 -10.37 5.57 -9.78
CA VAL A 421 -10.77 5.90 -8.41
C VAL A 421 -11.04 7.39 -8.32
N ASP A 422 -12.28 7.76 -8.05
CA ASP A 422 -12.72 9.13 -7.83
C ASP A 422 -12.92 9.35 -6.32
N THR A 423 -12.20 10.31 -5.74
CA THR A 423 -12.32 10.68 -4.34
C THR A 423 -12.80 12.11 -4.21
N TYR A 424 -13.85 12.31 -3.43
CA TYR A 424 -14.43 13.59 -3.07
C TYR A 424 -14.32 13.76 -1.56
N TYR A 425 -13.81 14.91 -1.11
CA TYR A 425 -13.72 15.25 0.30
C TYR A 425 -14.11 16.71 0.48
N GLY A 426 -15.00 16.97 1.40
CA GLY A 426 -15.41 18.31 1.83
C GLY A 426 -15.40 18.40 3.33
N ALA A 427 -14.88 19.50 3.86
CA ALA A 427 -14.92 19.82 5.28
C ALA A 427 -15.36 21.26 5.51
N ALA A 428 -16.14 21.47 6.56
CA ALA A 428 -16.54 22.76 7.05
C ALA A 428 -16.19 22.87 8.54
N THR A 429 -15.50 23.91 8.92
CA THR A 429 -15.13 24.22 10.30
C THR A 429 -15.66 25.59 10.65
N ILE A 430 -16.32 25.69 11.80
CA ILE A 430 -16.62 26.96 12.44
C ILE A 430 -15.87 26.95 13.76
N ASP A 431 -14.97 27.88 13.96
CA ASP A 431 -14.15 27.95 15.16
C ASP A 431 -14.16 29.35 15.76
N GLY A 432 -13.96 29.42 17.06
CA GLY A 432 -13.97 30.68 17.74
C GLY A 432 -13.33 30.63 19.13
N SER A 433 -13.29 31.79 19.76
CA SER A 433 -12.80 31.93 21.12
C SER A 433 -13.73 32.85 21.96
N PHE A 434 -13.69 32.63 23.27
CA PHE A 434 -14.32 33.50 24.24
C PHE A 434 -13.52 33.50 25.55
N THR A 435 -13.61 34.60 26.31
CA THR A 435 -12.89 34.74 27.58
C THR A 435 -13.86 34.66 28.76
N VAL A 436 -13.53 33.79 29.71
CA VAL A 436 -14.28 33.67 30.98
C VAL A 436 -13.30 33.74 32.15
N GLY A 437 -13.55 34.64 33.08
CA GLY A 437 -12.70 34.83 34.27
C GLY A 437 -11.24 35.21 33.92
N GLY A 438 -11.03 35.89 32.80
CA GLY A 438 -9.69 36.28 32.32
C GLY A 438 -8.90 35.14 31.66
N ARG A 439 -9.57 34.03 31.28
CA ARG A 439 -8.98 32.88 30.61
C ARG A 439 -9.68 32.65 29.28
N ASP A 440 -8.87 32.35 28.25
CA ASP A 440 -9.38 32.13 26.90
C ASP A 440 -9.76 30.66 26.72
N PHE A 441 -10.96 30.47 26.19
CA PHE A 441 -11.49 29.20 25.73
C PHE A 441 -11.67 29.24 24.22
N PHE A 442 -11.33 28.12 23.57
CA PHE A 442 -11.41 27.93 22.13
C PHE A 442 -12.38 26.80 21.85
N TRP A 443 -13.22 26.99 20.87
CA TRP A 443 -14.18 25.97 20.44
C TRP A 443 -14.14 25.83 18.93
N ASP A 444 -14.46 24.63 18.47
CA ASP A 444 -14.67 24.35 17.04
C ASP A 444 -15.79 23.33 16.86
N VAL A 445 -16.50 23.49 15.75
CA VAL A 445 -17.50 22.54 15.25
C VAL A 445 -17.10 22.22 13.80
N ASN A 446 -16.96 20.93 13.53
CA ASN A 446 -16.52 20.45 12.23
C ASN A 446 -17.54 19.50 11.64
N GLY A 447 -17.71 19.56 10.32
CA GLY A 447 -18.45 18.60 9.54
C GLY A 447 -17.63 18.13 8.35
N VAL A 448 -17.55 16.81 8.15
CA VAL A 448 -16.80 16.18 7.07
C VAL A 448 -17.74 15.32 6.24
N TYR A 449 -17.60 15.41 4.92
CA TYR A 449 -18.18 14.48 3.97
C TYR A 449 -17.11 13.95 3.05
N GLY A 450 -16.88 12.65 3.09
CA GLY A 450 -15.97 11.93 2.20
C GLY A 450 -16.72 10.90 1.37
N ARG A 451 -16.34 10.78 0.09
CA ARG A 451 -16.85 9.75 -0.81
C ARG A 451 -15.74 9.26 -1.72
N ASN A 452 -15.56 7.94 -1.76
CA ASN A 452 -14.66 7.26 -2.71
C ASN A 452 -15.49 6.35 -3.62
N VAL A 453 -15.21 6.37 -4.92
CA VAL A 453 -15.82 5.51 -5.93
C VAL A 453 -14.72 4.91 -6.78
N ALA A 454 -14.50 3.62 -6.66
CA ALA A 454 -13.52 2.87 -7.41
C ALA A 454 -14.22 1.96 -8.42
N LYS A 455 -13.82 2.04 -9.69
CA LYS A 455 -14.30 1.20 -10.78
C LYS A 455 -13.14 0.42 -11.37
N GLN A 456 -13.37 -0.85 -11.64
CA GLN A 456 -12.41 -1.72 -12.30
C GLN A 456 -13.00 -2.29 -13.58
N THR A 457 -12.21 -2.29 -14.65
CA THR A 457 -12.52 -2.97 -15.90
C THR A 457 -11.42 -3.98 -16.16
N VAL A 458 -11.79 -5.26 -16.21
CA VAL A 458 -10.85 -6.36 -16.42
C VAL A 458 -11.04 -6.92 -17.83
N PHE A 459 -9.94 -6.96 -18.57
CA PHE A 459 -9.85 -7.56 -19.91
C PHE A 459 -9.08 -8.88 -19.84
N GLY A 460 -9.33 -9.75 -20.81
CA GLY A 460 -8.64 -11.05 -20.91
C GLY A 460 -9.37 -12.20 -20.21
N ASN A 461 -10.56 -11.95 -19.65
CA ASN A 461 -11.38 -12.95 -18.99
C ASN A 461 -12.26 -13.76 -19.94
N VAL A 462 -12.74 -14.93 -19.46
CA VAL A 462 -13.58 -15.87 -20.19
C VAL A 462 -14.88 -16.12 -19.44
N ASN A 463 -16.00 -16.13 -20.15
CA ASN A 463 -17.29 -16.61 -19.66
C ASN A 463 -17.31 -18.13 -19.71
N ALA A 464 -17.21 -18.77 -18.54
CA ALA A 464 -17.15 -20.23 -18.42
C ALA A 464 -18.40 -20.94 -18.93
N ALA A 465 -19.59 -20.31 -18.86
CA ALA A 465 -20.81 -20.89 -19.40
C ALA A 465 -20.78 -20.91 -20.94
N ASN A 466 -20.27 -19.83 -21.57
CA ASN A 466 -20.06 -19.81 -23.02
C ASN A 466 -19.00 -20.81 -23.45
N LEU A 467 -17.92 -20.94 -22.69
CA LEU A 467 -16.88 -21.94 -22.94
C LEU A 467 -17.44 -23.38 -22.82
N GLN A 468 -18.21 -23.67 -21.77
CA GLN A 468 -18.87 -24.97 -21.59
C GLN A 468 -19.76 -25.32 -22.79
N ARG A 469 -20.53 -24.33 -23.26
CA ARG A 469 -21.37 -24.50 -24.43
C ARG A 469 -20.56 -24.77 -25.71
N ALA A 470 -19.46 -24.05 -25.89
CA ALA A 470 -18.58 -24.15 -27.05
C ALA A 470 -17.73 -25.44 -27.08
N LEU A 471 -17.51 -26.07 -25.92
CA LEU A 471 -16.80 -27.35 -25.77
C LEU A 471 -17.76 -28.54 -25.73
N GLY A 472 -19.04 -28.29 -25.50
CA GLY A 472 -20.10 -29.34 -25.42
C GLY A 472 -20.49 -29.92 -26.76
N PRO A 473 -21.62 -30.70 -26.80
CA PRO A 473 -22.13 -31.29 -28.04
C PRO A 473 -22.32 -30.23 -29.12
N VAL A 474 -21.79 -30.48 -30.33
CA VAL A 474 -21.84 -29.50 -31.44
C VAL A 474 -23.28 -29.16 -31.82
N ALA A 475 -24.23 -30.09 -31.67
CA ALA A 475 -25.65 -29.87 -31.92
C ALA A 475 -26.27 -28.77 -31.01
N ASN A 476 -25.68 -28.55 -29.81
CA ASN A 476 -26.14 -27.54 -28.88
C ASN A 476 -25.41 -26.17 -29.08
N CYS A 477 -24.39 -26.14 -29.92
CA CYS A 477 -23.62 -24.93 -30.26
C CYS A 477 -24.19 -24.24 -31.48
N THR A 478 -25.43 -23.72 -31.32
CA THR A 478 -26.10 -22.93 -32.38
C THR A 478 -25.75 -21.46 -32.27
N ALA A 479 -25.74 -20.73 -33.39
CA ALA A 479 -25.40 -19.30 -33.41
C ALA A 479 -26.05 -18.52 -32.25
N PRO A 480 -25.34 -17.64 -31.59
CA PRO A 480 -23.97 -17.14 -31.87
C PRO A 480 -22.82 -18.04 -31.34
N CYS A 481 -23.10 -19.24 -30.83
CA CYS A 481 -22.06 -20.15 -30.36
C CYS A 481 -21.14 -20.59 -31.51
N VAL A 482 -19.83 -20.61 -31.21
CA VAL A 482 -18.79 -21.13 -32.09
C VAL A 482 -18.05 -22.23 -31.34
N PRO A 483 -17.94 -23.48 -31.86
CA PRO A 483 -17.17 -24.53 -31.23
C PRO A 483 -15.72 -24.10 -30.95
N PHE A 484 -15.21 -24.37 -29.75
CA PHE A 484 -13.94 -23.85 -29.27
C PHE A 484 -12.79 -24.86 -29.45
N ASN A 485 -11.65 -24.39 -30.01
CA ASN A 485 -10.47 -25.20 -30.24
C ASN A 485 -9.49 -25.09 -29.05
N ILE A 486 -9.68 -25.88 -28.00
CA ILE A 486 -8.77 -25.88 -26.82
C ILE A 486 -7.48 -26.68 -27.08
N PHE A 487 -7.47 -27.57 -28.10
CA PHE A 487 -6.40 -28.53 -28.35
C PHE A 487 -5.37 -28.11 -29.39
N GLY A 488 -5.63 -27.10 -30.21
CA GLY A 488 -4.79 -26.79 -31.39
C GLY A 488 -3.49 -26.02 -31.07
N GLY A 489 -3.28 -25.55 -29.86
CA GLY A 489 -2.11 -24.75 -29.49
C GLY A 489 -2.20 -23.27 -29.90
N ALA A 490 -1.11 -22.52 -29.69
CA ALA A 490 -1.06 -21.08 -29.96
C ALA A 490 -1.44 -20.72 -31.41
N GLY A 491 -2.33 -19.71 -31.58
CA GLY A 491 -2.78 -19.22 -32.87
C GLY A 491 -3.89 -20.06 -33.52
N SER A 492 -4.32 -21.17 -32.89
CA SER A 492 -5.40 -22.03 -33.41
C SER A 492 -6.80 -21.53 -33.07
N ILE A 493 -6.92 -20.66 -32.08
CA ILE A 493 -8.21 -20.10 -31.63
C ILE A 493 -8.52 -18.86 -32.48
N THR A 494 -9.62 -18.91 -33.22
CA THR A 494 -10.02 -17.85 -34.16
C THR A 494 -10.62 -16.63 -33.44
N PRO A 495 -10.62 -15.44 -34.07
CA PRO A 495 -11.28 -14.26 -33.48
C PRO A 495 -12.76 -14.47 -33.17
N ALA A 496 -13.48 -15.30 -33.94
CA ALA A 496 -14.87 -15.64 -33.68
C ALA A 496 -15.04 -16.50 -32.41
N GLN A 497 -14.12 -17.44 -32.18
CA GLN A 497 -14.09 -18.24 -30.95
C GLN A 497 -13.77 -17.37 -29.74
N VAL A 498 -12.76 -16.50 -29.84
CA VAL A 498 -12.42 -15.51 -28.79
C VAL A 498 -13.65 -14.64 -28.49
N GLY A 499 -14.28 -14.05 -29.53
CA GLY A 499 -15.42 -13.15 -29.36
C GLY A 499 -16.65 -13.81 -28.71
N PHE A 500 -16.80 -15.13 -28.82
CA PHE A 500 -17.90 -15.85 -28.17
C PHE A 500 -17.62 -16.14 -26.68
N VAL A 501 -16.38 -16.45 -26.30
CA VAL A 501 -16.06 -16.86 -24.93
C VAL A 501 -15.52 -15.72 -24.05
N ALA A 502 -14.86 -14.72 -24.64
CA ALA A 502 -14.30 -13.60 -23.90
C ALA A 502 -15.40 -12.67 -23.36
N PHE A 503 -15.16 -12.07 -22.20
CA PHE A 503 -16.00 -10.99 -21.68
C PHE A 503 -15.14 -9.95 -20.93
N THR A 504 -15.67 -8.75 -20.83
CA THR A 504 -15.08 -7.66 -20.06
C THR A 504 -15.80 -7.54 -18.73
N GLN A 505 -15.09 -7.82 -17.64
CA GLN A 505 -15.61 -7.71 -16.28
C GLN A 505 -15.63 -6.26 -15.82
N ARG A 506 -16.64 -5.88 -15.05
CA ARG A 506 -16.79 -4.54 -14.45
C ARG A 506 -17.20 -4.63 -13.00
N ASP A 507 -16.31 -4.19 -12.13
CA ASP A 507 -16.54 -4.16 -10.69
C ASP A 507 -16.59 -2.70 -10.20
N GLU A 508 -17.35 -2.45 -9.13
CA GLU A 508 -17.45 -1.14 -8.52
C GLU A 508 -17.44 -1.24 -7.00
N SER A 509 -16.57 -0.43 -6.35
CA SER A 509 -16.58 -0.21 -4.91
C SER A 509 -16.95 1.23 -4.59
N ARG A 510 -17.69 1.44 -3.51
CA ARG A 510 -18.05 2.77 -3.01
C ARG A 510 -17.93 2.82 -1.50
N GLN A 511 -17.32 3.90 -1.02
CA GLN A 511 -17.24 4.21 0.39
C GLN A 511 -17.72 5.62 0.65
N ARG A 512 -18.32 5.83 1.82
CA ARG A 512 -18.78 7.13 2.28
C ARG A 512 -18.45 7.30 3.76
N LEU A 513 -17.93 8.47 4.09
CA LEU A 513 -17.72 8.98 5.43
C LEU A 513 -18.61 10.21 5.63
N LEU A 514 -19.32 10.26 6.75
CA LEU A 514 -19.90 11.46 7.33
C LEU A 514 -19.37 11.52 8.75
N ASP A 515 -18.78 12.67 9.13
CA ASP A 515 -18.20 12.85 10.44
C ASP A 515 -18.50 14.26 10.95
N ALA A 516 -18.93 14.37 12.19
CA ALA A 516 -19.22 15.63 12.85
C ALA A 516 -18.57 15.66 14.24
N THR A 517 -17.79 16.69 14.53
CA THR A 517 -17.13 16.86 15.82
C THR A 517 -17.42 18.23 16.40
N ALA A 518 -17.46 18.31 17.74
CA ALA A 518 -17.49 19.58 18.46
C ALA A 518 -16.48 19.51 19.62
N ASN A 519 -15.61 20.50 19.70
CA ASN A 519 -14.50 20.57 20.65
C ASN A 519 -14.55 21.85 21.44
N LEU A 520 -14.10 21.79 22.70
CA LEU A 520 -13.85 22.93 23.56
C LEU A 520 -12.51 22.73 24.27
N SER A 521 -11.61 23.70 24.20
CA SER A 521 -10.33 23.67 24.91
C SER A 521 -10.04 25.00 25.58
N GLY A 522 -9.25 24.99 26.65
CA GLY A 522 -8.87 26.18 27.37
C GLY A 522 -8.09 25.89 28.63
N SER A 523 -7.94 26.85 29.52
CA SER A 523 -7.27 26.69 30.82
C SER A 523 -8.23 26.94 31.97
N LEU A 524 -8.15 26.09 33.02
CA LEU A 524 -9.07 26.16 34.17
C LEU A 524 -8.55 27.08 35.31
N PHE A 525 -7.36 26.75 35.83
CA PHE A 525 -6.69 27.49 36.89
C PHE A 525 -5.18 27.28 36.82
N ASP A 526 -4.40 28.06 37.55
CA ASP A 526 -2.96 27.97 37.54
C ASP A 526 -2.46 26.98 38.60
N LEU A 527 -1.61 26.05 38.14
CA LEU A 527 -0.78 25.21 38.95
C LEU A 527 0.60 25.89 39.15
N PRO A 528 1.47 25.40 40.05
CA PRO A 528 2.81 25.96 40.25
C PRO A 528 3.68 26.00 38.97
N GLY A 529 3.38 25.20 37.98
CA GLY A 529 4.10 25.13 36.69
C GLY A 529 3.44 25.89 35.55
N GLY A 530 2.21 26.41 35.76
CA GLY A 530 1.45 27.10 34.70
C GLY A 530 -0.02 26.70 34.69
N PRO A 531 -0.80 27.18 33.71
CA PRO A 531 -2.22 26.92 33.64
C PRO A 531 -2.56 25.45 33.38
N LEU A 532 -3.53 24.90 34.13
CA LEU A 532 -4.10 23.57 33.86
C LEU A 532 -4.91 23.62 32.55
N GLY A 533 -4.42 23.00 31.50
CA GLY A 533 -5.11 22.89 30.23
C GLY A 533 -6.15 21.77 30.23
N ILE A 534 -7.27 22.01 29.57
CA ILE A 534 -8.31 21.01 29.33
C ILE A 534 -8.76 21.05 27.86
N ALA A 535 -9.10 19.88 27.30
CA ALA A 535 -9.91 19.77 26.11
C ALA A 535 -10.99 18.72 26.31
N VAL A 536 -12.19 18.99 25.80
CA VAL A 536 -13.33 18.05 25.79
C VAL A 536 -13.97 18.09 24.41
N GLY A 537 -14.53 16.98 23.98
CA GLY A 537 -15.23 16.95 22.70
C GLY A 537 -16.15 15.77 22.55
N VAL A 538 -16.99 15.87 21.52
CA VAL A 538 -17.90 14.82 21.08
C VAL A 538 -17.72 14.60 19.57
N GLU A 539 -17.94 13.38 19.12
CA GLU A 539 -17.86 12.98 17.71
C GLU A 539 -19.01 12.04 17.37
N HIS A 540 -19.63 12.26 16.22
CA HIS A 540 -20.56 11.33 15.60
C HIS A 540 -20.09 11.02 14.19
N ARG A 541 -19.95 9.72 13.85
CA ARG A 541 -19.46 9.27 12.55
C ARG A 541 -20.33 8.16 11.98
N ASP A 542 -20.73 8.29 10.69
CA ASP A 542 -21.40 7.25 9.88
C ASP A 542 -20.48 6.86 8.74
N GLN A 543 -20.20 5.55 8.63
CA GLN A 543 -19.44 4.99 7.54
C GLN A 543 -20.28 3.94 6.80
N ARG A 544 -20.20 3.97 5.46
CA ARG A 544 -20.86 3.00 4.58
C ARG A 544 -19.93 2.52 3.51
N GLY A 545 -19.98 1.22 3.24
CA GLY A 545 -19.21 0.57 2.20
C GLY A 545 -20.07 -0.36 1.36
N ARG A 546 -19.75 -0.43 0.07
CA ARG A 546 -20.41 -1.32 -0.89
C ARG A 546 -19.42 -1.76 -1.95
N PHE A 547 -19.47 -3.04 -2.29
CA PHE A 547 -18.79 -3.62 -3.44
C PHE A 547 -19.79 -4.40 -4.28
N ASP A 548 -19.84 -4.13 -5.57
CA ASP A 548 -20.67 -4.81 -6.55
C ASP A 548 -19.74 -5.40 -7.63
N PRO A 549 -19.46 -6.71 -7.59
CA PRO A 549 -18.75 -7.39 -8.66
C PRO A 549 -19.60 -7.54 -9.90
N ASP A 550 -18.97 -7.79 -11.05
CA ASP A 550 -19.64 -8.10 -12.30
C ASP A 550 -20.66 -9.25 -12.12
N PRO A 551 -21.88 -9.16 -12.66
CA PRO A 551 -22.90 -10.19 -12.49
C PRO A 551 -22.46 -11.58 -12.96
N ILE A 552 -21.61 -11.69 -13.99
CA ILE A 552 -21.07 -12.98 -14.47
C ILE A 552 -20.14 -13.57 -13.41
N VAL A 553 -19.29 -12.74 -12.79
CA VAL A 553 -18.40 -13.15 -11.70
C VAL A 553 -19.19 -13.54 -10.46
N ALA A 554 -20.20 -12.74 -10.10
CA ALA A 554 -21.08 -13.02 -8.95
C ALA A 554 -21.88 -14.34 -9.12
N ALA A 555 -22.21 -14.68 -10.36
CA ALA A 555 -22.86 -15.97 -10.67
C ALA A 555 -21.89 -17.17 -10.72
N GLY A 556 -20.58 -16.97 -10.52
CA GLY A 556 -19.55 -18.02 -10.64
C GLY A 556 -19.32 -18.50 -12.07
N LEU A 557 -19.66 -17.68 -13.07
CA LEU A 557 -19.58 -17.99 -14.50
C LEU A 557 -18.36 -17.29 -15.17
N GLY A 558 -17.55 -16.54 -14.45
CA GLY A 558 -16.31 -15.96 -14.92
C GLY A 558 -15.14 -16.93 -14.75
N SER A 559 -14.08 -16.73 -15.57
CA SER A 559 -12.81 -17.46 -15.40
C SER A 559 -11.90 -16.84 -14.31
N ASP A 560 -12.19 -15.62 -13.91
CA ASP A 560 -11.50 -14.96 -12.81
C ASP A 560 -12.09 -15.39 -11.47
N ILE A 561 -11.51 -14.92 -10.40
CA ILE A 561 -11.85 -15.29 -9.03
C ILE A 561 -13.30 -14.91 -8.75
N PRO A 562 -14.16 -15.87 -8.32
CA PRO A 562 -15.54 -15.57 -7.95
C PRO A 562 -15.59 -14.57 -6.78
N ALA A 563 -16.48 -13.60 -6.88
CA ALA A 563 -16.71 -12.61 -5.85
C ALA A 563 -18.20 -12.35 -5.68
N GLN A 564 -18.62 -12.05 -4.45
CA GLN A 564 -20.01 -11.75 -4.14
C GLN A 564 -20.17 -10.28 -3.70
N PRO A 565 -21.36 -9.68 -3.86
CA PRO A 565 -21.61 -8.31 -3.40
C PRO A 565 -21.42 -8.17 -1.89
N THR A 566 -20.72 -7.12 -1.47
CA THR A 566 -20.55 -6.73 -0.07
C THR A 566 -21.29 -5.43 0.21
N ARG A 567 -22.03 -5.33 1.32
CA ARG A 567 -22.68 -4.10 1.77
C ARG A 567 -22.72 -4.04 3.28
N GLY A 568 -22.31 -2.91 3.83
CA GLY A 568 -22.33 -2.68 5.27
C GLY A 568 -22.24 -1.21 5.64
N SER A 569 -22.58 -0.94 6.88
CA SER A 569 -22.44 0.37 7.52
C SER A 569 -22.31 0.21 9.02
N PHE A 570 -21.70 1.20 9.65
CA PHE A 570 -21.73 1.38 11.07
C PHE A 570 -21.75 2.88 11.39
N ASN A 571 -22.23 3.21 12.59
CA ASN A 571 -22.06 4.51 13.22
C ASN A 571 -21.37 4.36 14.57
N VAL A 572 -20.74 5.44 15.01
CA VAL A 572 -20.10 5.54 16.31
C VAL A 572 -20.41 6.89 16.92
N ASP A 573 -20.70 6.89 18.22
CA ASP A 573 -20.82 8.05 19.08
C ASP A 573 -19.69 8.04 20.09
N GLU A 574 -18.96 9.17 20.21
CA GLU A 574 -17.77 9.25 21.03
C GLU A 574 -17.77 10.51 21.89
N VAL A 575 -17.23 10.38 23.09
CA VAL A 575 -16.94 11.51 23.99
C VAL A 575 -15.52 11.36 24.52
N TYR A 576 -14.79 12.46 24.59
CA TYR A 576 -13.39 12.46 25.04
C TYR A 576 -13.04 13.68 25.87
N ALA A 577 -12.03 13.51 26.72
CA ALA A 577 -11.44 14.57 27.52
C ALA A 577 -9.92 14.42 27.57
N GLU A 578 -9.21 15.54 27.58
CA GLU A 578 -7.76 15.63 27.71
C GLU A 578 -7.42 16.66 28.79
N LEU A 579 -6.39 16.39 29.56
CA LEU A 579 -5.83 17.26 30.60
C LEU A 579 -4.32 17.43 30.37
N ASN A 580 -3.82 18.65 30.55
CA ASN A 580 -2.42 18.99 30.59
C ASN A 580 -2.15 19.75 31.88
N ALA A 581 -1.34 19.17 32.77
CA ALA A 581 -1.07 19.67 34.09
C ALA A 581 0.44 20.03 34.26
N PRO A 582 0.85 21.28 34.04
CA PRO A 582 2.21 21.72 34.34
C PRO A 582 2.39 21.87 35.85
N LEU A 583 3.03 20.86 36.47
CA LEU A 583 3.14 20.78 37.93
C LEU A 583 4.24 21.71 38.48
N LEU A 584 5.40 21.76 37.80
CA LEU A 584 6.54 22.57 38.23
C LEU A 584 7.19 23.24 37.02
N ARG A 585 7.62 24.48 37.19
CA ARG A 585 8.37 25.23 36.19
C ARG A 585 9.41 26.14 36.86
N ASP A 586 10.57 26.33 36.22
CA ASP A 586 11.66 27.23 36.65
C ASP A 586 12.13 26.93 38.10
N ARG A 587 12.22 25.63 38.49
CA ARG A 587 12.76 25.17 39.77
C ARG A 587 14.06 24.37 39.54
N PRO A 588 14.99 24.35 40.50
CA PRO A 588 16.18 23.51 40.40
C PRO A 588 15.83 22.05 40.13
N GLY A 589 16.32 21.50 38.99
CA GLY A 589 16.02 20.15 38.54
C GLY A 589 14.65 19.97 37.88
N PHE A 590 13.87 21.05 37.73
CA PHE A 590 12.53 21.07 37.13
C PHE A 590 12.34 22.37 36.35
N ASP A 591 13.06 22.50 35.21
CA ASP A 591 12.79 23.57 34.23
C ASP A 591 11.36 23.46 33.69
N LEU A 592 10.87 22.21 33.59
CA LEU A 592 9.46 21.84 33.38
C LEU A 592 9.20 20.46 33.96
N LEU A 593 8.07 20.28 34.64
CA LEU A 593 7.46 18.97 34.89
C LEU A 593 5.97 19.08 34.58
N GLU A 594 5.53 18.29 33.60
CA GLU A 594 4.17 18.30 33.10
C GLU A 594 3.60 16.88 33.01
N LEU A 595 2.36 16.69 33.39
CA LEU A 595 1.60 15.47 33.20
C LEU A 595 0.49 15.69 32.17
N ASN A 596 0.31 14.70 31.30
CA ASN A 596 -0.75 14.65 30.33
C ASN A 596 -1.64 13.45 30.60
N ALA A 597 -2.95 13.56 30.38
CA ALA A 597 -3.89 12.46 30.47
C ALA A 597 -5.02 12.66 29.45
N ALA A 598 -5.46 11.58 28.84
CA ALA A 598 -6.62 11.60 27.95
C ALA A 598 -7.47 10.34 28.18
N VAL A 599 -8.76 10.48 27.96
CA VAL A 599 -9.73 9.39 28.00
C VAL A 599 -10.74 9.58 26.87
N ARG A 600 -11.11 8.48 26.22
CA ARG A 600 -12.16 8.44 25.20
C ARG A 600 -13.06 7.25 25.43
N TYR A 601 -14.37 7.50 25.40
CA TYR A 601 -15.41 6.49 25.34
C TYR A 601 -16.00 6.50 23.93
N SER A 602 -16.10 5.33 23.31
CA SER A 602 -16.61 5.13 21.96
C SER A 602 -17.67 4.03 21.98
N ASP A 603 -18.82 4.27 21.36
CA ASP A 603 -19.92 3.31 21.24
C ASP A 603 -20.23 3.04 19.76
N TYR A 604 -19.86 1.85 19.30
CA TYR A 604 -20.04 1.40 17.92
C TYR A 604 -21.29 0.58 17.75
N SER A 605 -22.10 0.87 16.76
CA SER A 605 -23.31 0.10 16.44
C SER A 605 -23.05 -1.36 16.07
N THR A 606 -21.81 -1.74 15.75
CA THR A 606 -21.42 -3.08 15.29
C THR A 606 -20.58 -3.88 16.27
N SER A 607 -19.74 -3.24 17.06
CA SER A 607 -18.74 -3.90 17.91
C SER A 607 -18.82 -3.49 19.38
N GLY A 608 -19.90 -2.76 19.78
CA GLY A 608 -20.13 -2.35 21.14
C GLY A 608 -19.24 -1.18 21.58
N SER A 609 -19.18 -0.96 22.90
CA SER A 609 -18.47 0.18 23.47
C SER A 609 -17.04 -0.20 23.92
N THR A 610 -16.16 0.80 23.86
CA THR A 610 -14.79 0.70 24.39
C THR A 610 -14.37 2.00 25.04
N THR A 611 -13.48 1.92 26.04
CA THR A 611 -12.86 3.08 26.67
C THR A 611 -11.35 2.95 26.53
N THR A 612 -10.70 4.01 26.12
CA THR A 612 -9.23 4.05 25.99
C THR A 612 -8.64 5.19 26.81
N PHE A 613 -7.47 4.95 27.37
CA PHE A 613 -6.73 5.90 28.21
C PHE A 613 -5.36 6.19 27.59
N LYS A 614 -4.88 7.40 27.80
CA LYS A 614 -3.50 7.79 27.53
C LYS A 614 -2.99 8.60 28.71
N GLY A 615 -1.74 8.36 29.12
CA GLY A 615 -1.04 9.15 30.15
C GLY A 615 0.38 9.44 29.67
N GLY A 616 0.88 10.65 29.99
CA GLY A 616 2.22 11.06 29.60
C GLY A 616 2.87 11.94 30.65
N VAL A 617 4.20 11.97 30.64
CA VAL A 617 5.02 12.84 31.46
C VAL A 617 6.11 13.51 30.61
N ASN A 618 6.23 14.82 30.75
CA ASN A 618 7.31 15.63 30.21
C ASN A 618 8.11 16.20 31.39
N TRP A 619 9.38 15.83 31.46
CA TRP A 619 10.30 16.33 32.48
C TRP A 619 11.53 16.96 31.81
N ARG A 620 11.69 18.25 32.01
CA ARG A 620 12.85 19.00 31.60
C ARG A 620 13.64 19.37 32.88
N PRO A 621 14.65 18.55 33.26
CA PRO A 621 15.44 18.82 34.45
C PRO A 621 16.30 20.09 34.31
N VAL A 622 16.80 20.34 33.11
CA VAL A 622 17.60 21.51 32.76
C VAL A 622 17.25 21.97 31.34
N PRO A 623 17.39 23.25 31.03
CA PRO A 623 17.14 23.74 29.67
C PRO A 623 17.95 22.98 28.61
N GLY A 624 17.27 22.45 27.59
CA GLY A 624 17.91 21.71 26.51
C GLY A 624 18.00 20.19 26.71
N LEU A 625 17.42 19.66 27.79
CA LEU A 625 17.21 18.22 27.98
C LEU A 625 15.75 17.98 28.35
N LEU A 626 14.98 17.34 27.48
CA LEU A 626 13.63 16.87 27.75
C LEU A 626 13.66 15.34 27.86
N LEU A 627 13.15 14.80 28.95
CA LEU A 627 12.81 13.39 29.13
C LEU A 627 11.30 13.27 29.05
N ARG A 628 10.83 12.28 28.32
CA ARG A 628 9.39 12.04 28.13
C ARG A 628 9.05 10.57 28.23
N GLY A 629 7.84 10.27 28.65
CA GLY A 629 7.28 8.93 28.66
C GLY A 629 5.79 8.98 28.47
N SER A 630 5.26 8.04 27.68
CA SER A 630 3.83 7.88 27.46
C SER A 630 3.42 6.41 27.58
N PHE A 631 2.20 6.24 28.06
CA PHE A 631 1.42 5.01 28.00
C PHE A 631 0.12 5.33 27.25
N ALA A 632 -0.23 4.50 26.26
CA ALA A 632 -1.48 4.66 25.53
C ALA A 632 -2.14 3.31 25.28
N GLU A 633 -3.42 3.24 25.57
CA GLU A 633 -4.31 2.21 25.07
C GLU A 633 -4.82 2.60 23.70
N GLY A 634 -4.86 1.64 22.79
CA GLY A 634 -5.39 1.82 21.44
C GLY A 634 -6.45 0.79 21.13
N PHE A 635 -7.27 1.09 20.15
CA PHE A 635 -8.18 0.11 19.58
C PHE A 635 -8.42 0.36 18.09
N ARG A 636 -8.83 -0.70 17.39
CA ARG A 636 -9.32 -0.62 16.02
C ARG A 636 -10.63 -1.39 15.92
N ALA A 637 -11.69 -0.72 15.55
CA ALA A 637 -12.96 -1.36 15.21
C ALA A 637 -12.79 -2.12 13.87
N PRO A 638 -13.38 -3.31 13.73
CA PRO A 638 -13.35 -4.02 12.46
C PRO A 638 -13.98 -3.20 11.34
N SER A 639 -13.35 -3.19 10.17
CA SER A 639 -13.83 -2.46 9.00
C SER A 639 -15.10 -3.07 8.40
N ILE A 640 -15.76 -2.32 7.50
CA ILE A 640 -16.95 -2.82 6.79
C ILE A 640 -16.63 -4.10 6.00
N GLY A 641 -15.47 -4.17 5.36
CA GLY A 641 -15.02 -5.36 4.66
C GLY A 641 -14.83 -6.56 5.59
N GLU A 642 -14.22 -6.33 6.76
CA GLU A 642 -14.00 -7.38 7.76
C GLU A 642 -15.29 -7.89 8.41
N LEU A 643 -16.29 -7.03 8.62
CA LEU A 643 -17.56 -7.41 9.22
C LEU A 643 -18.55 -8.04 8.23
N PHE A 644 -18.66 -7.42 7.04
CA PHE A 644 -19.76 -7.71 6.10
C PHE A 644 -19.28 -8.30 4.77
N GLY A 645 -17.95 -8.45 4.59
CA GLY A 645 -17.38 -9.04 3.37
C GLY A 645 -17.92 -10.44 3.15
N THR A 646 -18.52 -10.66 1.98
CA THR A 646 -18.99 -11.97 1.58
C THR A 646 -17.80 -12.89 1.29
N PRO A 647 -17.95 -14.21 1.41
CA PRO A 647 -16.88 -15.15 1.07
C PRO A 647 -16.30 -14.86 -0.31
N SER A 648 -15.01 -14.67 -0.37
CA SER A 648 -14.26 -14.38 -1.58
C SER A 648 -13.05 -15.30 -1.66
N ARG A 649 -12.72 -15.72 -2.87
CA ARG A 649 -11.57 -16.55 -3.16
C ARG A 649 -10.33 -15.69 -3.38
N PHE A 650 -9.17 -16.20 -3.01
CA PHE A 650 -7.86 -15.84 -3.54
C PHE A 650 -7.05 -17.12 -3.78
N ASP A 651 -6.07 -17.05 -4.65
CA ASP A 651 -5.23 -18.21 -4.95
C ASP A 651 -3.93 -18.08 -4.17
N GLN A 652 -3.77 -18.94 -3.18
CA GLN A 652 -2.58 -19.02 -2.33
C GLN A 652 -1.67 -20.15 -2.79
N GLU A 653 -0.37 -19.90 -2.81
CA GLU A 653 0.60 -20.96 -2.97
C GLU A 653 0.70 -21.77 -1.68
N VAL A 654 0.37 -23.05 -1.76
CA VAL A 654 0.24 -23.95 -0.60
C VAL A 654 0.89 -25.28 -0.93
N VAL A 655 1.61 -25.82 0.04
CA VAL A 655 2.19 -27.17 -0.01
C VAL A 655 1.28 -28.15 0.68
N ASP A 656 0.70 -29.11 -0.08
CA ASP A 656 -0.15 -30.14 0.50
C ASP A 656 0.68 -31.20 1.24
N PRO A 657 0.54 -31.33 2.57
CA PRO A 657 1.32 -32.30 3.34
C PRO A 657 1.04 -33.76 2.94
N CYS A 658 -0.04 -34.03 2.21
CA CYS A 658 -0.37 -35.37 1.71
C CYS A 658 0.34 -35.72 0.39
N SER A 659 1.00 -34.77 -0.28
CA SER A 659 1.62 -34.99 -1.59
C SER A 659 2.91 -35.79 -1.48
N ALA A 660 3.08 -36.79 -2.34
CA ALA A 660 4.27 -37.64 -2.41
C ALA A 660 5.56 -36.86 -2.80
N VAL A 661 5.42 -35.66 -3.38
CA VAL A 661 6.56 -34.78 -3.71
C VAL A 661 7.26 -34.27 -2.45
N ASN A 662 6.57 -34.21 -1.31
CA ASN A 662 7.07 -33.67 -0.04
C ASN A 662 7.82 -34.70 0.82
N GLY A 663 8.22 -35.84 0.24
CA GLY A 663 9.01 -36.86 0.93
C GLY A 663 8.19 -37.85 1.77
N GLN A 664 8.86 -38.51 2.72
CA GLN A 664 8.22 -39.53 3.56
C GLN A 664 7.35 -38.88 4.65
N ILE A 665 6.05 -39.02 4.56
CA ILE A 665 5.10 -38.63 5.61
C ILE A 665 4.96 -39.73 6.67
N SER A 666 4.65 -39.36 7.93
CA SER A 666 4.43 -40.33 9.02
C SER A 666 3.21 -41.20 8.73
N ALA A 667 3.16 -42.41 9.32
CA ALA A 667 2.02 -43.33 9.15
C ALA A 667 0.70 -42.70 9.63
N ALA A 668 0.75 -41.86 10.67
CA ALA A 668 -0.43 -41.15 11.20
C ALA A 668 -0.94 -40.11 10.19
N VAL A 669 -0.07 -39.27 9.65
CA VAL A 669 -0.42 -38.27 8.61
C VAL A 669 -0.98 -38.96 7.38
N ARG A 670 -0.35 -40.08 6.93
CA ARG A 670 -0.85 -40.89 5.80
C ARG A 670 -2.28 -41.40 6.05
N ALA A 671 -2.54 -41.94 7.26
CA ALA A 671 -3.86 -42.40 7.61
C ALA A 671 -4.93 -41.30 7.56
N ASN A 672 -4.60 -40.12 8.07
CA ASN A 672 -5.50 -38.96 8.03
C ASN A 672 -5.70 -38.45 6.57
N CYS A 673 -4.66 -38.46 5.74
CA CYS A 673 -4.78 -38.13 4.31
C CYS A 673 -5.72 -39.10 3.56
N ILE A 674 -5.58 -40.40 3.79
CA ILE A 674 -6.45 -41.41 3.18
C ILE A 674 -7.89 -41.22 3.66
N ALA A 675 -8.10 -40.96 4.95
CA ALA A 675 -9.44 -40.70 5.51
C ALA A 675 -10.09 -39.46 4.88
N ALA A 676 -9.27 -38.47 4.44
CA ALA A 676 -9.73 -37.28 3.74
C ALA A 676 -9.87 -37.44 2.22
N GLY A 677 -9.74 -38.66 1.68
CA GLY A 677 -9.98 -38.98 0.28
C GLY A 677 -8.73 -38.98 -0.63
N VAL A 678 -7.53 -38.93 -0.04
CA VAL A 678 -6.28 -39.09 -0.82
C VAL A 678 -6.07 -40.58 -1.17
N PRO A 679 -5.65 -40.95 -2.40
CA PRO A 679 -5.40 -42.30 -2.81
C PRO A 679 -4.43 -43.06 -1.86
N ALA A 680 -4.79 -44.26 -1.48
CA ALA A 680 -4.04 -45.08 -0.51
C ALA A 680 -2.75 -45.66 -1.07
N ASP A 681 -2.58 -45.71 -2.40
CA ASP A 681 -1.47 -46.32 -3.11
C ASP A 681 -0.17 -45.46 -3.04
N GLY A 682 -0.26 -44.23 -2.50
CA GLY A 682 0.88 -43.33 -2.37
C GLY A 682 1.26 -42.57 -3.67
N SER A 683 0.44 -42.70 -4.71
CA SER A 683 0.70 -42.07 -6.03
C SER A 683 0.31 -40.59 -6.06
N TYR A 684 -0.39 -40.10 -5.04
CA TYR A 684 -0.90 -38.74 -5.03
C TYR A 684 0.22 -37.68 -5.14
N GLN A 685 0.11 -36.79 -6.12
CA GLN A 685 0.96 -35.63 -6.29
C GLN A 685 0.10 -34.39 -6.49
N GLN A 686 0.42 -33.30 -5.79
CA GLN A 686 -0.19 -32.02 -5.99
C GLN A 686 0.13 -31.49 -7.40
N LEU A 687 -0.90 -31.22 -8.21
CA LEU A 687 -0.74 -30.78 -9.61
C LEU A 687 -0.58 -29.27 -9.75
N ASN A 688 -1.24 -28.51 -8.88
CA ASN A 688 -1.19 -27.06 -8.83
C ASN A 688 -0.82 -26.61 -7.41
N SER A 689 0.18 -25.78 -7.26
CA SER A 689 0.57 -25.19 -5.98
C SER A 689 -0.34 -24.03 -5.59
N GLN A 690 -0.94 -23.33 -6.57
CA GLN A 690 -1.90 -22.25 -6.32
C GLN A 690 -3.29 -22.87 -6.02
N ILE A 691 -3.67 -22.80 -4.75
CA ILE A 691 -4.90 -23.41 -4.24
C ILE A 691 -5.93 -22.34 -3.94
N SER A 692 -7.18 -22.63 -4.28
CA SER A 692 -8.34 -21.79 -3.94
C SER A 692 -8.50 -21.70 -2.42
N VAL A 693 -8.22 -20.55 -1.84
CA VAL A 693 -8.51 -20.23 -0.44
C VAL A 693 -9.66 -19.24 -0.39
N ILE A 694 -10.70 -19.59 0.36
CA ILE A 694 -11.85 -18.71 0.58
C ILE A 694 -11.73 -18.10 1.96
N THR A 695 -11.76 -16.77 2.00
CA THR A 695 -11.92 -16.00 3.23
C THR A 695 -13.20 -15.18 3.15
N GLY A 696 -13.72 -14.76 4.30
CA GLY A 696 -14.95 -13.98 4.38
C GLY A 696 -14.98 -13.13 5.63
N GLY A 697 -15.83 -12.10 5.61
CA GLY A 697 -16.10 -11.28 6.77
C GLY A 697 -16.78 -12.06 7.88
N ASN A 698 -16.65 -11.55 9.10
CA ASN A 698 -17.24 -12.15 10.28
C ASN A 698 -17.87 -11.05 11.16
N ARG A 699 -19.20 -11.10 11.30
CA ARG A 699 -19.94 -10.14 12.11
C ARG A 699 -19.71 -10.29 13.62
N ALA A 700 -19.07 -11.35 14.06
CA ALA A 700 -18.73 -11.59 15.44
C ALA A 700 -17.32 -11.06 15.81
N LEU A 701 -16.65 -10.38 14.90
CA LEU A 701 -15.37 -9.74 15.19
C LEU A 701 -15.51 -8.67 16.27
N LEU A 702 -14.59 -8.72 17.22
CA LEU A 702 -14.41 -7.72 18.26
C LEU A 702 -13.35 -6.68 17.83
N PRO A 703 -13.31 -5.50 18.44
CA PRO A 703 -12.22 -4.57 18.25
C PRO A 703 -10.87 -5.22 18.59
N GLU A 704 -9.83 -4.91 17.80
CA GLU A 704 -8.46 -5.13 18.22
C GLU A 704 -8.13 -4.13 19.32
N THR A 705 -7.34 -4.53 20.30
CA THR A 705 -6.87 -3.67 21.38
C THR A 705 -5.35 -3.58 21.39
N SER A 706 -4.80 -2.49 21.87
CA SER A 706 -3.35 -2.34 21.98
C SER A 706 -2.93 -1.61 23.24
N GLU A 707 -1.73 -1.94 23.72
CA GLU A 707 -0.99 -1.19 24.72
C GLU A 707 0.32 -0.71 24.10
N SER A 708 0.64 0.56 24.29
CA SER A 708 1.84 1.21 23.76
C SER A 708 2.57 1.95 24.88
N TYR A 709 3.88 1.72 24.99
CA TYR A 709 4.78 2.43 25.87
C TYR A 709 5.84 3.13 25.01
N VAL A 710 6.04 4.43 25.23
CA VAL A 710 7.11 5.19 24.59
C VAL A 710 7.91 5.91 25.68
N VAL A 711 9.23 5.77 25.66
CA VAL A 711 10.15 6.48 26.55
C VAL A 711 11.25 7.13 25.72
N GLY A 712 11.44 8.44 25.88
CA GLY A 712 12.36 9.16 25.02
C GLY A 712 13.10 10.28 25.71
N ALA A 713 14.13 10.75 25.00
CA ALA A 713 14.92 11.91 25.38
C ALA A 713 15.16 12.82 24.17
N VAL A 714 15.04 14.13 24.38
CA VAL A 714 15.40 15.16 23.40
C VAL A 714 16.49 16.04 23.98
N VAL A 715 17.62 16.14 23.27
CA VAL A 715 18.78 16.93 23.65
C VAL A 715 18.96 18.08 22.66
N SER A 716 18.73 19.32 23.11
CA SER A 716 18.92 20.54 22.29
C SER A 716 19.65 21.61 23.10
N PRO A 717 20.98 21.50 23.25
CA PRO A 717 21.76 22.36 24.14
C PRO A 717 21.74 23.83 23.67
N ARG A 718 21.55 24.78 24.60
CA ARG A 718 21.57 26.23 24.28
C ARG A 718 22.89 26.69 23.65
N SER A 719 24.01 26.01 23.96
CA SER A 719 25.36 26.28 23.40
C SER A 719 25.46 25.87 21.92
N LEU A 720 24.68 24.86 21.49
CA LEU A 720 24.64 24.37 20.11
C LEU A 720 23.27 24.68 19.52
N ARG A 721 23.00 25.99 19.32
CA ARG A 721 21.77 26.41 18.66
C ARG A 721 21.65 25.72 17.29
N ARG A 722 20.47 25.20 16.92
CA ARG A 722 20.20 24.47 15.70
C ARG A 722 20.71 23.01 15.70
N PHE A 723 20.95 22.44 16.87
CA PHE A 723 21.19 21.02 17.08
C PHE A 723 20.05 20.43 17.90
N SER A 724 19.50 19.32 17.46
CA SER A 724 18.65 18.46 18.26
C SER A 724 18.97 16.99 18.01
N LEU A 725 19.01 16.24 19.07
CA LEU A 725 19.09 14.78 19.04
C LEU A 725 17.91 14.24 19.85
N GLU A 726 17.12 13.42 19.23
CA GLU A 726 15.97 12.74 19.83
C GLU A 726 16.17 11.24 19.73
N ALA A 727 15.84 10.50 20.78
CA ALA A 727 15.80 9.05 20.79
C ALA A 727 14.60 8.58 21.61
N ASN A 728 13.83 7.65 21.05
CA ASN A 728 12.62 7.11 21.65
C ASN A 728 12.65 5.58 21.56
N TYR A 729 12.53 4.93 22.69
CA TYR A 729 12.21 3.51 22.77
C TYR A 729 10.69 3.34 22.72
N PHE A 730 10.21 2.40 21.93
CA PHE A 730 8.82 2.01 21.86
C PHE A 730 8.62 0.52 22.12
N ASP A 731 7.49 0.17 22.74
CA ASP A 731 7.01 -1.19 22.98
C ASP A 731 5.51 -1.18 22.76
N ILE A 732 5.05 -1.86 21.70
CA ILE A 732 3.65 -1.89 21.29
C ILE A 732 3.19 -3.33 21.19
N LYS A 733 2.09 -3.65 21.86
CA LYS A 733 1.41 -4.93 21.78
C LYS A 733 0.01 -4.74 21.25
N VAL A 734 -0.38 -5.51 20.25
CA VAL A 734 -1.75 -5.58 19.69
C VAL A 734 -2.31 -6.96 19.99
N ASP A 735 -3.43 -7.02 20.68
CA ASP A 735 -4.13 -8.25 21.00
C ASP A 735 -5.42 -8.36 20.16
N GLY A 736 -5.80 -9.61 19.84
CA GLY A 736 -6.98 -9.87 19.04
C GLY A 736 -6.87 -9.37 17.60
N ALA A 737 -5.68 -9.34 17.03
CA ALA A 737 -5.47 -8.91 15.65
C ALA A 737 -6.32 -9.77 14.69
N VAL A 738 -7.05 -9.08 13.80
CA VAL A 738 -7.99 -9.71 12.86
C VAL A 738 -7.21 -10.33 11.71
N GLN A 739 -7.25 -11.65 11.62
CA GLN A 739 -6.62 -12.46 10.58
C GLN A 739 -7.47 -13.67 10.22
N ALA A 740 -7.30 -14.20 8.99
CA ALA A 740 -7.72 -15.53 8.63
C ALA A 740 -6.71 -16.56 9.17
N ILE A 741 -7.18 -17.76 9.54
CA ILE A 741 -6.25 -18.86 9.83
C ILE A 741 -5.60 -19.26 8.51
N GLN A 742 -4.27 -19.26 8.47
CA GLN A 742 -3.52 -19.61 7.26
C GLN A 742 -3.83 -21.04 6.78
N ALA A 743 -3.87 -21.23 5.48
CA ALA A 743 -4.21 -22.50 4.84
C ALA A 743 -3.28 -23.63 5.30
N GLU A 744 -1.98 -23.37 5.44
CA GLU A 744 -0.99 -24.32 5.94
C GLU A 744 -1.27 -24.76 7.39
N THR A 745 -1.73 -23.83 8.23
CA THR A 745 -2.12 -24.14 9.61
C THR A 745 -3.35 -25.04 9.64
N LEU A 746 -4.36 -24.79 8.78
CA LEU A 746 -5.54 -25.65 8.65
C LEU A 746 -5.16 -27.05 8.17
N LEU A 747 -4.29 -27.16 7.17
CA LEU A 747 -3.75 -28.42 6.66
C LEU A 747 -2.97 -29.18 7.74
N GLY A 748 -2.08 -28.49 8.46
CA GLY A 748 -1.32 -29.07 9.56
C GLY A 748 -2.21 -29.57 10.70
N ARG A 749 -3.21 -28.80 11.12
CA ARG A 749 -4.19 -29.19 12.14
C ARG A 749 -5.00 -30.41 11.70
N CYS A 750 -5.50 -30.42 10.47
CA CYS A 750 -6.24 -31.55 9.94
C CYS A 750 -5.39 -32.82 9.88
N TYR A 751 -4.25 -32.79 9.19
CA TYR A 751 -3.52 -34.01 8.88
C TYR A 751 -2.51 -34.44 9.95
N THR A 752 -2.00 -33.53 10.77
CA THR A 752 -1.05 -33.86 11.85
C THR A 752 -1.75 -34.01 13.20
N ALA A 753 -2.66 -33.09 13.56
CA ALA A 753 -3.35 -33.10 14.85
C ALA A 753 -4.74 -33.76 14.81
N ASN A 754 -5.23 -34.15 13.62
CA ASN A 754 -6.55 -34.74 13.39
C ASN A 754 -7.71 -33.87 13.93
N ASP A 755 -7.58 -32.54 13.79
CA ASP A 755 -8.61 -31.57 14.18
C ASP A 755 -9.77 -31.59 13.18
N SER A 756 -10.92 -32.09 13.61
CA SER A 756 -12.09 -32.24 12.76
C SER A 756 -12.65 -30.93 12.19
N ALA A 757 -12.51 -29.81 12.93
CA ALA A 757 -12.97 -28.51 12.46
C ALA A 757 -12.08 -27.99 11.31
N SER A 758 -10.77 -28.13 11.41
CA SER A 758 -9.84 -27.79 10.34
C SER A 758 -10.01 -28.73 9.14
N CYS A 759 -10.28 -30.02 9.35
CA CYS A 759 -10.56 -30.96 8.26
C CYS A 759 -11.85 -30.60 7.50
N ALA A 760 -12.89 -30.15 8.20
CA ALA A 760 -14.13 -29.68 7.58
C ALA A 760 -13.95 -28.41 6.71
N ALA A 761 -12.89 -27.64 6.94
CA ALA A 761 -12.56 -26.48 6.15
C ALA A 761 -11.82 -26.81 4.83
N ILE A 762 -11.42 -28.07 4.62
CA ILE A 762 -10.63 -28.49 3.46
C ILE A 762 -11.50 -29.40 2.58
N ALA A 763 -11.73 -28.99 1.35
CA ALA A 763 -12.42 -29.78 0.35
C ALA A 763 -11.41 -30.41 -0.63
N ARG A 764 -11.61 -31.70 -0.97
CA ARG A 764 -10.81 -32.43 -1.95
C ARG A 764 -11.66 -33.01 -3.09
N THR A 765 -11.03 -33.18 -4.24
CA THR A 765 -11.59 -33.89 -5.40
C THR A 765 -11.53 -35.40 -5.18
N GLY A 766 -12.19 -36.14 -6.07
CA GLY A 766 -12.11 -37.61 -6.06
C GLY A 766 -10.70 -38.16 -6.33
N SER A 767 -9.82 -37.42 -6.92
CA SER A 767 -8.38 -37.73 -7.13
C SER A 767 -7.50 -37.39 -5.93
N GLY A 768 -8.06 -36.78 -4.89
CA GLY A 768 -7.33 -36.34 -3.70
C GLY A 768 -6.77 -34.89 -3.78
N GLN A 769 -6.89 -34.21 -4.92
CA GLN A 769 -6.43 -32.81 -5.04
C GLN A 769 -7.23 -31.89 -4.11
N ILE A 770 -6.57 -30.91 -3.50
CA ILE A 770 -7.27 -29.86 -2.75
C ILE A 770 -8.04 -29.00 -3.76
N SER A 771 -9.35 -28.93 -3.63
CA SER A 771 -10.20 -28.08 -4.46
C SER A 771 -10.45 -26.72 -3.81
N GLN A 772 -10.47 -26.64 -2.48
CA GLN A 772 -10.73 -25.41 -1.74
C GLN A 772 -10.33 -25.55 -0.27
N ILE A 773 -9.86 -24.43 0.33
CA ILE A 773 -9.67 -24.28 1.77
C ILE A 773 -10.49 -23.07 2.24
N GLN A 774 -11.19 -23.16 3.36
CA GLN A 774 -12.01 -22.09 3.92
C GLN A 774 -11.44 -21.57 5.24
N GLY A 775 -11.24 -20.24 5.35
CA GLY A 775 -10.83 -19.57 6.57
C GLY A 775 -11.51 -18.22 6.70
N LEU A 776 -12.43 -18.07 7.67
CA LEU A 776 -13.03 -16.77 7.98
C LEU A 776 -12.08 -15.93 8.85
N LEU A 777 -12.24 -14.60 8.76
CA LEU A 777 -11.55 -13.67 9.65
C LEU A 777 -11.94 -13.90 11.11
N GLN A 778 -10.97 -13.86 12.00
CA GLN A 778 -11.13 -14.05 13.45
C GLN A 778 -10.13 -13.14 14.21
N ASN A 779 -10.44 -12.84 15.47
CA ASN A 779 -9.52 -12.19 16.41
C ASN A 779 -8.57 -13.24 17.01
N ILE A 780 -7.53 -13.63 16.30
CA ILE A 780 -6.73 -14.83 16.62
C ILE A 780 -5.24 -14.57 16.82
N ALA A 781 -4.76 -13.37 16.47
CA ALA A 781 -3.34 -13.08 16.56
C ALA A 781 -3.04 -12.06 17.65
N SER A 782 -1.82 -12.10 18.19
CA SER A 782 -1.22 -10.94 18.85
C SER A 782 0.06 -10.55 18.12
N ILE A 783 0.34 -9.25 18.08
CA ILE A 783 1.52 -8.66 17.45
C ILE A 783 2.25 -7.87 18.52
N GLU A 784 3.53 -8.14 18.71
CA GLU A 784 4.41 -7.37 19.59
C GLU A 784 5.54 -6.77 18.76
N THR A 785 5.79 -5.46 18.90
CA THR A 785 6.90 -4.77 18.23
C THR A 785 7.62 -3.84 19.18
N ARG A 786 8.94 -3.92 19.21
CA ARG A 786 9.81 -3.12 20.08
C ARG A 786 10.97 -2.56 19.28
N GLY A 787 11.36 -1.35 19.61
CA GLY A 787 12.47 -0.74 18.90
C GLY A 787 12.90 0.60 19.45
N VAL A 788 13.87 1.19 18.76
CA VAL A 788 14.38 2.53 19.06
C VAL A 788 14.39 3.37 17.78
N ASP A 789 13.69 4.49 17.80
CA ASP A 789 13.78 5.51 16.76
C ASP A 789 14.67 6.66 17.23
N ALA A 790 15.64 7.09 16.40
CA ALA A 790 16.54 8.17 16.72
C ALA A 790 16.67 9.17 15.57
N THR A 791 16.53 10.46 15.87
CA THR A 791 16.62 11.54 14.90
C THR A 791 17.64 12.58 15.35
N LEU A 792 18.59 12.90 14.48
CA LEU A 792 19.52 14.01 14.66
C LEU A 792 19.27 15.07 13.62
N ASN A 793 19.11 16.30 14.08
CA ASN A 793 18.99 17.47 13.23
C ASN A 793 20.06 18.49 13.61
N TYR A 794 20.84 18.94 12.62
CA TYR A 794 21.88 19.94 12.82
C TYR A 794 21.96 20.86 11.60
N ARG A 795 22.04 22.16 11.84
CA ARG A 795 22.29 23.15 10.79
C ARG A 795 23.39 24.12 11.20
N THR A 796 24.40 24.32 10.35
CA THR A 796 25.42 25.32 10.58
C THR A 796 24.86 26.75 10.41
N ARG A 797 25.53 27.71 10.98
CA ARG A 797 25.25 29.13 10.64
C ARG A 797 25.70 29.42 9.19
N PRO A 798 24.99 30.27 8.46
CA PRO A 798 25.48 30.75 7.16
C PRO A 798 26.89 31.34 7.29
N GLY A 799 27.80 30.89 6.45
CA GLY A 799 29.16 31.35 6.36
C GLY A 799 29.56 31.60 4.91
N ARG A 800 30.84 31.93 4.65
CA ARG A 800 31.33 32.14 3.28
C ARG A 800 31.15 30.91 2.37
N ALA A 801 31.16 29.74 2.93
CA ALA A 801 30.90 28.47 2.21
C ALA A 801 29.41 28.07 2.16
N GLY A 802 28.49 28.95 2.59
CA GLY A 802 27.07 28.67 2.71
C GLY A 802 26.70 28.06 4.06
N SER A 803 25.54 27.42 4.14
CA SER A 803 25.04 26.66 5.29
C SER A 803 24.93 25.19 4.96
N PHE A 804 25.25 24.34 5.93
CA PHE A 804 25.08 22.89 5.85
C PHE A 804 24.01 22.44 6.84
N GLY A 805 23.08 21.58 6.40
CA GLY A 805 22.10 20.91 7.20
C GLY A 805 22.34 19.39 7.18
N LEU A 806 22.23 18.74 8.32
CA LEU A 806 22.20 17.29 8.44
C LEU A 806 20.90 16.92 9.14
N PHE A 807 20.10 16.13 8.45
CA PHE A 807 18.92 15.45 9.00
C PHE A 807 19.17 13.95 8.91
N TRP A 808 19.20 13.25 10.06
CA TRP A 808 19.54 11.83 10.10
C TRP A 808 18.57 11.09 11.00
N THR A 809 17.74 10.25 10.39
CA THR A 809 16.76 9.40 11.05
C THR A 809 17.18 7.95 11.02
N ASN A 810 16.96 7.24 12.11
CA ASN A 810 17.32 5.84 12.31
C ASN A 810 16.17 5.11 12.99
N SER A 811 15.96 3.86 12.62
CA SER A 811 15.04 2.95 13.30
C SER A 811 15.72 1.60 13.52
N PHE A 812 15.75 1.17 14.77
CA PHE A 812 16.25 -0.13 15.20
C PHE A 812 15.08 -0.98 15.65
N LEU A 813 14.74 -2.01 14.86
CA LEU A 813 13.74 -3.01 15.23
C LEU A 813 14.43 -4.07 16.12
N LEU A 814 14.07 -4.09 17.40
CA LEU A 814 14.68 -4.99 18.39
C LEU A 814 13.93 -6.30 18.51
N ASP A 815 12.61 -6.26 18.33
CA ASP A 815 11.72 -7.41 18.39
C ASP A 815 10.49 -7.15 17.52
N TYR A 816 10.09 -8.13 16.76
CA TYR A 816 8.80 -8.19 16.10
C TYR A 816 8.28 -9.62 16.11
N THR A 817 7.29 -9.86 16.94
CA THR A 817 6.74 -11.20 17.16
C THR A 817 5.26 -11.23 16.82
N VAL A 818 4.86 -12.22 16.03
CA VAL A 818 3.45 -12.54 15.75
C VAL A 818 3.12 -13.86 16.43
N THR A 819 2.12 -13.86 17.30
CA THR A 819 1.59 -15.09 17.91
C THR A 819 0.30 -15.46 17.20
N VAL A 820 0.28 -16.64 16.58
CA VAL A 820 -0.87 -17.15 15.81
C VAL A 820 -1.24 -18.56 16.25
N PRO A 821 -2.48 -19.02 16.00
CA PRO A 821 -2.84 -20.42 16.17
C PRO A 821 -1.90 -21.33 15.36
N ALA A 822 -1.40 -22.38 16.00
CA ALA A 822 -0.57 -23.41 15.37
C ALA A 822 -1.37 -24.69 15.17
N THR A 823 -0.73 -25.72 14.59
CA THR A 823 -1.29 -27.07 14.51
C THR A 823 -1.73 -27.58 15.89
N VAL A 824 -0.93 -27.34 16.93
CA VAL A 824 -1.27 -27.58 18.34
C VAL A 824 -0.94 -26.32 19.13
N GLY A 825 -1.95 -25.74 19.82
CA GLY A 825 -1.77 -24.54 20.62
C GLY A 825 -1.52 -23.28 19.78
N VAL A 826 -0.52 -22.49 20.16
CA VAL A 826 -0.10 -21.26 19.47
C VAL A 826 1.39 -21.34 19.13
N THR A 827 1.76 -20.65 18.06
CA THR A 827 3.18 -20.46 17.71
C THR A 827 3.55 -19.00 17.76
N ARG A 828 4.78 -18.72 18.23
CA ARG A 828 5.41 -17.40 18.16
C ARG A 828 6.31 -17.39 16.93
N ILE A 829 6.13 -16.41 16.09
CA ILE A 829 6.91 -16.20 14.86
C ILE A 829 7.69 -14.91 15.05
N GLU A 830 9.00 -15.04 15.20
CA GLU A 830 9.92 -13.90 15.27
C GLU A 830 10.22 -13.45 13.84
N ARG A 831 9.95 -12.17 13.53
CA ARG A 831 10.07 -11.59 12.20
C ARG A 831 11.24 -10.63 12.05
N GLU A 832 11.78 -10.07 13.12
CA GLU A 832 12.88 -9.11 13.03
C GLU A 832 14.13 -9.73 12.36
N GLY A 833 14.62 -9.08 11.33
CA GLY A 833 15.71 -9.56 10.48
C GLY A 833 15.29 -10.63 9.46
N THR A 834 13.98 -10.76 9.17
CA THR A 834 13.48 -11.71 8.18
C THR A 834 12.71 -11.02 7.05
N GLU A 835 12.59 -11.73 5.92
CA GLU A 835 11.62 -11.50 4.86
C GLU A 835 10.50 -12.52 5.00
N GLN A 836 9.26 -12.04 4.97
CA GLN A 836 8.09 -12.91 5.13
C GLN A 836 7.81 -13.73 3.85
N GLY A 837 8.15 -13.18 2.67
CA GLY A 837 7.73 -13.71 1.39
C GLY A 837 6.31 -13.27 1.05
N SER A 838 5.44 -14.15 0.62
CA SER A 838 4.07 -13.80 0.23
C SER A 838 3.13 -13.70 1.45
N PRO A 839 2.49 -12.53 1.71
CA PRO A 839 2.72 -11.24 1.06
C PRO A 839 4.10 -10.67 1.36
N ASP A 840 4.69 -9.95 0.36
CA ASP A 840 6.04 -9.42 0.46
C ASP A 840 6.14 -8.38 1.58
N GLN A 841 7.00 -8.62 2.55
CA GLN A 841 7.34 -7.68 3.62
C GLN A 841 8.64 -8.07 4.32
N ALA A 842 9.64 -7.23 4.21
CA ALA A 842 10.87 -7.36 5.00
C ALA A 842 10.74 -6.64 6.35
N PHE A 843 11.42 -7.19 7.37
CA PHE A 843 11.52 -6.65 8.73
C PHE A 843 12.99 -6.36 9.09
N PRO A 844 13.67 -5.41 8.42
CA PRO A 844 15.07 -5.13 8.68
C PRO A 844 15.30 -4.69 10.13
N LYS A 845 16.34 -5.24 10.80
CA LYS A 845 16.71 -4.83 12.16
C LYS A 845 17.17 -3.39 12.26
N TYR A 846 17.64 -2.81 11.15
CA TYR A 846 18.09 -1.43 11.10
C TYR A 846 17.80 -0.79 9.75
N LYS A 847 17.15 0.37 9.78
CA LYS A 847 16.95 1.28 8.65
C LYS A 847 17.43 2.67 9.03
N SER A 848 18.06 3.37 8.09
CA SER A 848 18.58 4.71 8.31
C SER A 848 18.44 5.56 7.05
N THR A 849 18.09 6.84 7.24
CA THR A 849 18.05 7.84 6.17
C THR A 849 18.79 9.08 6.65
N ALA A 850 19.84 9.47 5.93
CA ALA A 850 20.64 10.67 6.20
C ALA A 850 20.54 11.62 5.02
N ILE A 851 20.14 12.86 5.27
CA ILE A 851 20.07 13.94 4.29
C ILE A 851 21.11 14.99 4.66
N LEU A 852 22.10 15.19 3.78
CA LEU A 852 23.04 16.29 3.86
C LEU A 852 22.62 17.37 2.86
N ASP A 853 22.24 18.52 3.36
CA ASP A 853 21.79 19.66 2.57
C ASP A 853 22.81 20.80 2.64
N TRP A 854 23.14 21.39 1.49
CA TRP A 854 24.00 22.54 1.37
C TRP A 854 23.29 23.66 0.61
N THR A 855 23.43 24.90 1.11
CA THR A 855 22.86 26.08 0.44
C THR A 855 23.88 27.23 0.52
N SER A 856 24.15 27.85 -0.60
CA SER A 856 25.05 29.02 -0.70
C SER A 856 24.54 30.01 -1.77
N GLY A 857 24.00 31.13 -1.31
CA GLY A 857 23.31 32.08 -2.21
C GLY A 857 22.18 31.39 -2.96
N ASP A 858 22.21 31.49 -4.28
CA ASP A 858 21.18 30.94 -5.17
C ASP A 858 21.32 29.42 -5.43
N PHE A 859 22.42 28.82 -4.99
CA PHE A 859 22.70 27.40 -5.24
C PHE A 859 22.47 26.53 -4.01
N GLY A 860 22.01 25.33 -4.25
CA GLY A 860 21.89 24.30 -3.24
C GLY A 860 22.18 22.92 -3.79
N ALA A 861 22.57 22.02 -2.89
CA ALA A 861 22.75 20.60 -3.18
C ALA A 861 22.24 19.78 -2.01
N SER A 862 21.64 18.64 -2.28
CA SER A 862 21.31 17.66 -1.25
C SER A 862 21.75 16.27 -1.67
N VAL A 863 22.31 15.52 -0.71
CA VAL A 863 22.65 14.11 -0.85
C VAL A 863 21.86 13.34 0.21
N THR A 864 21.10 12.36 -0.23
CA THR A 864 20.36 11.45 0.67
C THR A 864 20.97 10.06 0.60
N GLY A 865 21.43 9.54 1.73
CA GLY A 865 21.87 8.17 1.89
C GLY A 865 20.78 7.36 2.63
N ARG A 866 20.36 6.24 2.08
CA ARG A 866 19.38 5.33 2.70
C ARG A 866 20.00 3.95 2.88
N TYR A 867 20.03 3.46 4.10
CA TYR A 867 20.58 2.15 4.45
C TYR A 867 19.47 1.23 4.95
N ILE A 868 19.46 0.01 4.43
CA ILE A 868 18.56 -1.08 4.83
C ILE A 868 19.44 -2.28 5.17
N SER A 869 19.34 -2.80 6.41
CA SER A 869 20.09 -4.01 6.81
C SER A 869 19.56 -5.24 6.08
N GLY A 870 20.42 -6.22 5.87
CA GLY A 870 20.03 -7.49 5.26
C GLY A 870 19.05 -8.27 6.13
N VAL A 871 18.23 -9.09 5.46
CA VAL A 871 17.24 -9.97 6.09
C VAL A 871 17.39 -11.40 5.57
N ARG A 872 16.77 -12.38 6.24
CA ARG A 872 16.74 -13.79 5.85
C ARG A 872 15.33 -14.16 5.43
N GLU A 873 15.17 -14.79 4.30
CA GLU A 873 13.88 -15.33 3.87
C GLU A 873 13.41 -16.47 4.79
N THR A 874 12.12 -16.46 5.12
CA THR A 874 11.53 -17.50 5.98
C THR A 874 10.93 -18.65 5.18
N GLN A 875 10.65 -18.45 3.90
CA GLN A 875 10.04 -19.44 3.01
C GLN A 875 11.04 -20.06 2.01
N ALA A 876 12.30 -19.63 2.03
CA ALA A 876 13.37 -20.18 1.22
C ALA A 876 14.57 -20.55 2.10
N ASP A 877 15.02 -21.81 2.01
CA ASP A 877 16.09 -22.32 2.83
C ASP A 877 17.41 -21.56 2.59
N ASP A 878 17.96 -21.00 3.69
CA ASP A 878 19.25 -20.31 3.75
C ASP A 878 19.44 -19.11 2.80
N ASN A 879 18.40 -18.63 2.11
CA ASN A 879 18.54 -17.46 1.27
C ASN A 879 18.57 -16.18 2.12
N ARG A 880 19.47 -15.28 1.79
CA ARG A 880 19.67 -13.99 2.45
C ARG A 880 19.55 -12.85 1.46
N LEU A 881 18.69 -11.92 1.78
CA LEU A 881 18.64 -10.63 1.11
C LEU A 881 19.74 -9.75 1.71
N ASP A 882 20.72 -9.38 0.89
CA ASP A 882 21.83 -8.54 1.31
C ASP A 882 21.38 -7.12 1.67
N ARG A 883 22.15 -6.49 2.57
CA ARG A 883 21.98 -5.07 2.87
C ARG A 883 22.03 -4.21 1.62
N ARG A 884 21.27 -3.11 1.62
CA ARG A 884 21.28 -2.12 0.52
C ARG A 884 21.60 -0.73 1.03
N PHE A 885 22.30 0.02 0.19
CA PHE A 885 22.57 1.43 0.40
C PHE A 885 22.26 2.20 -0.88
N TYR A 886 21.21 2.99 -0.82
CA TYR A 886 20.80 3.85 -1.92
C TYR A 886 21.31 5.26 -1.70
N THR A 887 21.73 5.95 -2.76
CA THR A 887 22.18 7.34 -2.73
C THR A 887 21.35 8.15 -3.71
N ASP A 888 20.72 9.21 -3.24
CA ASP A 888 20.00 10.15 -4.07
C ASP A 888 20.73 11.50 -4.06
N LEU A 889 20.77 12.20 -5.20
CA LEU A 889 21.42 13.51 -5.36
C LEU A 889 20.45 14.48 -6.00
N GLN A 890 20.38 15.70 -5.46
CA GLN A 890 19.72 16.84 -6.11
C GLN A 890 20.62 18.07 -6.11
N LEU A 891 20.69 18.75 -7.24
CA LEU A 891 21.27 20.08 -7.38
C LEU A 891 20.15 21.06 -7.69
N ARG A 892 20.14 22.22 -7.03
CA ARG A 892 19.10 23.23 -7.22
C ARG A 892 19.71 24.61 -7.38
N TRP A 893 19.01 25.44 -8.13
CA TRP A 893 19.35 26.82 -8.39
C TRP A 893 18.08 27.65 -8.32
N THR A 894 18.15 28.77 -7.58
CA THR A 894 17.07 29.76 -7.47
C THR A 894 17.52 31.09 -8.06
N VAL A 895 16.62 31.81 -8.70
CA VAL A 895 16.89 33.07 -9.34
C VAL A 895 15.80 34.06 -8.93
N ALA A 896 16.21 35.25 -8.56
CA ALA A 896 15.28 36.34 -8.33
C ALA A 896 14.53 36.67 -9.62
N ALA A 897 13.21 36.60 -9.56
CA ALA A 897 12.32 36.89 -10.66
C ALA A 897 10.98 37.40 -10.14
N LEU A 898 10.29 38.22 -10.96
CA LEU A 898 8.91 38.66 -10.66
C LEU A 898 8.77 39.37 -9.30
N GLY A 899 9.85 40.05 -8.86
CA GLY A 899 9.87 40.81 -7.59
C GLY A 899 10.07 39.94 -6.33
N ARG A 900 10.50 38.69 -6.49
CA ARG A 900 10.83 37.75 -5.39
C ARG A 900 12.26 37.24 -5.56
N ASP A 901 12.95 37.01 -4.45
CA ASP A 901 14.30 36.43 -4.43
C ASP A 901 14.30 34.96 -4.87
N ASP A 902 13.20 34.24 -4.66
CA ASP A 902 12.97 32.86 -5.03
C ASP A 902 11.96 32.69 -6.19
N GLY A 903 11.82 33.69 -7.05
CA GLY A 903 10.79 33.76 -8.07
C GLY A 903 10.86 32.64 -9.11
N PHE A 904 12.09 32.19 -9.48
CA PHE A 904 12.28 31.03 -10.34
C PHE A 904 13.24 30.03 -9.71
N GLY A 905 12.84 28.75 -9.68
CA GLY A 905 13.64 27.64 -9.17
C GLY A 905 13.87 26.59 -10.24
N PHE A 906 15.06 26.01 -10.29
CA PHE A 906 15.42 24.89 -11.13
C PHE A 906 16.13 23.82 -10.30
N ALA A 907 15.79 22.55 -10.49
CA ALA A 907 16.47 21.43 -9.86
C ALA A 907 16.68 20.29 -10.85
N VAL A 908 17.82 19.62 -10.72
CA VAL A 908 18.10 18.36 -11.38
C VAL A 908 18.53 17.34 -10.32
N GLY A 909 18.13 16.11 -10.48
CA GLY A 909 18.47 15.09 -9.51
C GLY A 909 18.46 13.69 -10.09
N ALA A 910 19.00 12.78 -9.30
CA ALA A 910 18.97 11.35 -9.56
C ALA A 910 18.65 10.60 -8.26
N ASN A 911 17.64 9.78 -8.29
CA ASN A 911 17.38 8.79 -7.25
C ASN A 911 18.10 7.50 -7.61
N ASN A 912 18.64 6.82 -6.61
CA ASN A 912 19.48 5.64 -6.81
C ASN A 912 20.66 5.93 -7.76
N LEU A 913 21.43 6.98 -7.45
CA LEU A 913 22.52 7.51 -8.29
C LEU A 913 23.52 6.44 -8.77
N PHE A 914 23.77 5.41 -7.96
CA PHE A 914 24.74 4.36 -8.24
C PHE A 914 24.11 3.10 -8.84
N ASP A 915 22.83 3.17 -9.22
CA ASP A 915 22.11 2.08 -9.86
C ASP A 915 22.17 0.78 -9.04
N THR A 916 21.86 0.91 -7.76
CA THR A 916 21.85 -0.23 -6.82
C THR A 916 20.59 -1.05 -7.00
N ASP A 917 20.70 -2.30 -7.40
CA ASP A 917 19.58 -3.22 -7.53
C ASP A 917 19.01 -3.65 -6.16
N PRO A 918 17.71 -3.96 -6.07
CA PRO A 918 17.15 -4.65 -4.91
C PRO A 918 17.79 -6.03 -4.74
N PRO A 919 17.79 -6.60 -3.53
CA PRO A 919 18.29 -7.95 -3.34
C PRO A 919 17.33 -8.98 -3.95
N PRO A 920 17.83 -10.03 -4.62
CA PRO A 920 16.98 -11.10 -5.14
C PRO A 920 16.28 -11.84 -3.99
N CYS A 921 14.97 -11.97 -4.11
CA CYS A 921 14.10 -12.66 -3.16
C CYS A 921 13.41 -13.83 -3.86
N ILE A 922 13.63 -15.06 -3.38
CA ILE A 922 13.08 -16.29 -3.97
C ILE A 922 11.62 -16.48 -3.59
N SER A 923 11.27 -16.14 -2.36
CA SER A 923 9.90 -16.30 -1.81
C SER A 923 9.01 -15.10 -2.05
N CYS A 924 9.55 -13.99 -2.57
CA CYS A 924 8.76 -12.81 -2.91
C CYS A 924 7.90 -13.07 -4.15
N GLY A 925 6.85 -12.27 -4.27
CA GLY A 925 5.88 -12.37 -5.35
C GLY A 925 6.46 -12.19 -6.76
N LEU A 926 5.69 -11.61 -7.65
CA LEU A 926 5.86 -11.67 -9.11
C LEU A 926 7.19 -11.17 -9.71
N ASN A 927 7.94 -10.33 -8.99
CA ASN A 927 9.10 -9.62 -9.56
C ASN A 927 10.44 -9.96 -8.88
N ASN A 928 10.47 -10.99 -8.01
CA ASN A 928 11.67 -11.50 -7.35
C ASN A 928 12.38 -10.49 -6.43
N PHE A 929 11.68 -9.49 -5.91
CA PHE A 929 12.13 -8.60 -4.85
C PHE A 929 10.93 -8.06 -4.08
N ASP A 930 11.15 -7.62 -2.84
CA ASP A 930 10.11 -6.99 -2.02
C ASP A 930 9.87 -5.52 -2.42
N PRO A 931 8.74 -5.19 -3.08
CA PRO A 931 8.43 -3.83 -3.52
C PRO A 931 7.99 -2.90 -2.37
N THR A 932 7.72 -3.44 -1.17
CA THR A 932 7.35 -2.64 0.01
C THR A 932 8.56 -1.98 0.65
N THR A 933 9.73 -2.60 0.53
CA THR A 933 10.97 -2.22 1.23
C THR A 933 12.02 -1.64 0.28
N TYR A 934 12.16 -2.18 -0.94
CA TYR A 934 13.23 -1.80 -1.88
C TYR A 934 12.70 -0.95 -3.04
N ASP A 935 13.61 -0.17 -3.65
CA ASP A 935 13.29 0.68 -4.80
C ASP A 935 13.12 -0.15 -6.09
N VAL A 936 12.49 0.44 -7.12
CA VAL A 936 12.50 -0.09 -8.48
C VAL A 936 13.95 -0.22 -8.94
N PRO A 937 14.35 -1.35 -9.55
CA PRO A 937 15.67 -1.46 -10.17
C PRO A 937 15.88 -0.39 -11.24
N GLY A 938 17.02 0.28 -11.19
CA GLY A 938 17.34 1.37 -12.11
C GLY A 938 17.61 2.71 -11.43
N ARG A 939 18.37 3.57 -12.09
CA ARG A 939 18.61 4.95 -11.68
C ARG A 939 17.55 5.87 -12.30
N PHE A 940 16.78 6.56 -11.46
CA PHE A 940 15.76 7.50 -11.91
C PHE A 940 16.33 8.93 -11.95
N VAL A 941 16.39 9.56 -13.13
CA VAL A 941 16.85 10.93 -13.32
C VAL A 941 15.68 11.86 -13.56
N TYR A 942 15.74 13.07 -12.99
CA TYR A 942 14.66 14.06 -13.14
C TYR A 942 15.16 15.50 -13.21
N ALA A 943 14.35 16.36 -13.79
CA ALA A 943 14.50 17.81 -13.80
C ALA A 943 13.19 18.46 -13.37
N ARG A 944 13.28 19.53 -12.57
CA ARG A 944 12.15 20.30 -12.08
C ARG A 944 12.36 21.78 -12.28
N ALA A 945 11.34 22.48 -12.72
CA ALA A 945 11.27 23.94 -12.75
C ALA A 945 10.11 24.40 -11.86
N SER A 946 10.29 25.50 -11.15
CA SER A 946 9.26 26.12 -10.32
C SER A 946 9.22 27.63 -10.49
N LEU A 947 8.05 28.22 -10.38
CA LEU A 947 7.81 29.65 -10.50
C LEU A 947 6.94 30.12 -9.33
N ARG A 948 7.31 31.25 -8.73
CA ARG A 948 6.56 31.92 -7.66
C ARG A 948 6.41 33.39 -7.96
N PHE A 949 5.20 33.95 -7.90
CA PHE A 949 4.96 35.39 -8.10
C PHE A 949 3.67 35.87 -7.44
#